data_cd7c010fb9790ffcd4fd7ae7d78e254a
#
_entry.id   cd7c010fb9790ffcd4fd7ae7d78e254a
#
_cell.length_a   1.000
_cell.length_b   1.000
_cell.length_c   1.000
_cell.angle_alpha   90.00
_cell.angle_beta   90.00
_cell.angle_gamma   90.00
#
_symmetry.space_group_name_H-M   'P 1'
#
loop_
_entity.id
_entity.type
_entity.pdbx_description
1 polymer ?
#
loop_
_entity_poly.entity_id
_entity_poly.type
_entity_poly.pdbx_seq_one_letter_code
_entity_poly.pdbx_strand_id
1 'polypeptide(L)'
;MKRLALVILSLFAVTFAKAQIAIDTLSAEALNQLLIEQVERLAEDSDDDLDYEDLLDNYIFLSDNPVNVNSDEMMRLVELHLLSAFQYEELKKYRRYYGDFMFLDELEMVEGFDEQTLTIIRPVVRIEKDQGKDKVTLSKMARYGKHQILGRYEQVLEQQQGYAPTSDSALLAKPNSRYLGSPQKLQFRYSYNYRNKIRAGITMEKDAGEMFFTDQVSDTIQALLGKNYHRGFDFVGFHLYAKDLGIVKAAALGDYQLAFGQGLTLWSGMSFGKAGAGSSVMKQGRGLTPKASASEYAFMRGAAVTLGRGPFSGTMFYSNRLVDANISVTDTLDNEAEFVSSLQETGYHRTIGELQDRHAIRQQIVGGHLAYAVAHFEVGYTLHHTWLNVPLELRPSHYNQFYFQGSQLTDQGVDFKYVKGKYAVFGEVAMSINPDSTALRQAQGPGLAGLVGITVKPAGYLNFTVMYRDYGKAYQSLYSNAFGEGSRNQGQRGVYLGVEAAPAPYWNLLAYVDQFQFTWLTSQVNAPSRGHDYYLRVSHSFNRNTNAYLQLRSKTKMKNSTDGQVFSYYPIFYTKNSVRFNISYKIGRDFTAGNKAEYAHYHNEDGTNEHGYYLCQDIAYKPEEKPYSLTFRYALFDAKDYNARIYAYENDVLYSFSVPALYGKGMRIYLLGKVKFFNALTLYARIGRTIYSDRDKIGSGLTLIEGNHKTDLKVEAIWKL
;
A
#
# COMPACT_ATOMS: atom_id res chain seq x y z
N MET A 1 -21.45 12.44 29.51
CA MET A 1 -22.30 12.52 28.31
C MET A 1 -22.88 13.91 28.02
N LYS A 2 -23.61 14.58 28.96
CA LYS A 2 -24.19 15.94 28.70
C LYS A 2 -23.15 17.04 28.36
N ARG A 3 -21.95 17.01 28.93
CA ARG A 3 -20.88 18.00 28.63
C ARG A 3 -20.16 17.72 27.31
N LEU A 4 -20.11 16.46 26.86
CA LEU A 4 -19.56 16.09 25.56
C LEU A 4 -20.50 16.51 24.42
N ALA A 5 -21.81 16.37 24.59
CA ALA A 5 -22.82 16.84 23.66
C ALA A 5 -22.80 18.36 23.44
N LEU A 6 -22.50 19.13 24.49
CA LEU A 6 -22.39 20.60 24.41
C LEU A 6 -21.14 21.04 23.64
N VAL A 7 -20.03 20.32 23.77
CA VAL A 7 -18.80 20.58 22.99
C VAL A 7 -18.99 20.23 21.51
N ILE A 8 -19.72 19.16 21.22
CA ILE A 8 -20.08 18.78 19.83
C ILE A 8 -21.00 19.85 19.21
N LEU A 9 -22.01 20.35 19.94
CA LEU A 9 -22.88 21.41 19.44
C LEU A 9 -22.16 22.75 19.23
N SER A 10 -21.19 23.10 20.07
CA SER A 10 -20.42 24.34 19.90
C SER A 10 -19.45 24.31 18.71
N LEU A 11 -18.95 23.12 18.33
CA LEU A 11 -18.13 22.92 17.12
C LEU A 11 -18.95 23.01 15.81
N PHE A 12 -20.25 22.73 15.87
CA PHE A 12 -21.16 22.86 14.69
C PHE A 12 -21.72 24.26 14.47
N ALA A 13 -21.53 25.20 15.40
CA ALA A 13 -22.17 26.54 15.37
C ALA A 13 -21.36 27.63 14.61
N VAL A 14 -20.29 27.29 13.88
CA VAL A 14 -19.52 28.27 13.11
C VAL A 14 -20.10 28.42 11.71
N THR A 15 -21.04 29.32 11.63
CA THR A 15 -21.53 30.21 10.55
C THR A 15 -21.21 29.94 9.07
N PHE A 16 -22.30 29.87 8.30
CA PHE A 16 -22.34 30.01 6.86
C PHE A 16 -21.93 31.42 6.40
N ALA A 17 -20.80 31.58 5.76
CA ALA A 17 -20.42 32.75 5.01
C ALA A 17 -20.18 32.40 3.53
N LYS A 18 -20.70 33.22 2.63
CA LYS A 18 -20.66 33.04 1.17
C LYS A 18 -19.23 33.18 0.62
N ALA A 19 -18.76 32.23 -0.17
CA ALA A 19 -17.44 32.26 -0.83
C ALA A 19 -17.55 32.28 -2.36
N GLN A 20 -16.68 33.04 -2.99
CA GLN A 20 -16.51 33.18 -4.43
C GLN A 20 -15.27 32.42 -4.93
N ILE A 21 -15.28 31.95 -6.15
CA ILE A 21 -14.62 30.81 -6.80
C ILE A 21 -13.13 31.02 -7.15
N ALA A 22 -12.29 29.95 -7.00
CA ALA A 22 -11.04 29.72 -7.73
C ALA A 22 -10.95 28.22 -8.13
N ILE A 23 -10.66 27.91 -9.40
CA ILE A 23 -10.91 26.62 -10.06
C ILE A 23 -9.76 25.59 -9.90
N ASP A 24 -8.48 25.99 -9.75
CA ASP A 24 -7.31 25.10 -9.82
C ASP A 24 -6.93 24.40 -8.53
N THR A 25 -7.33 24.85 -7.36
CA THR A 25 -7.00 24.25 -6.07
C THR A 25 -7.91 23.08 -5.67
N LEU A 26 -9.09 23.00 -6.27
CA LEU A 26 -10.10 21.97 -5.97
C LEU A 26 -9.71 20.56 -6.42
N SER A 27 -9.05 20.45 -7.57
CA SER A 27 -8.73 19.19 -8.19
C SER A 27 -7.62 18.41 -7.45
N ALA A 28 -6.61 19.12 -6.92
CA ALA A 28 -5.56 18.48 -6.10
C ALA A 28 -6.10 18.01 -4.73
N GLU A 29 -7.10 18.70 -4.18
CA GLU A 29 -7.75 18.32 -2.92
C GLU A 29 -8.61 17.06 -3.07
N ALA A 30 -9.35 16.91 -4.18
CA ALA A 30 -10.17 15.73 -4.46
C ALA A 30 -9.30 14.47 -4.65
N LEU A 31 -8.17 14.59 -5.36
CA LEU A 31 -7.21 13.51 -5.52
C LEU A 31 -6.60 13.08 -4.18
N ASN A 32 -6.21 14.05 -3.34
CA ASN A 32 -5.69 13.76 -2.01
C ASN A 32 -6.74 13.08 -1.13
N GLN A 33 -8.01 13.51 -1.21
CA GLN A 33 -9.09 12.89 -0.44
C GLN A 33 -9.30 11.42 -0.84
N LEU A 34 -9.27 11.10 -2.13
CA LEU A 34 -9.35 9.73 -2.62
C LEU A 34 -8.21 8.86 -2.08
N LEU A 35 -6.98 9.38 -2.10
CA LEU A 35 -5.80 8.71 -1.55
C LEU A 35 -5.94 8.41 -0.06
N ILE A 36 -6.33 9.43 0.72
CA ILE A 36 -6.57 9.30 2.16
C ILE A 36 -7.54 8.14 2.45
N GLU A 37 -8.63 8.09 1.70
CA GLU A 37 -9.65 7.06 1.86
C GLU A 37 -9.17 5.66 1.53
N GLN A 38 -8.39 5.52 0.47
CA GLN A 38 -7.81 4.23 0.08
C GLN A 38 -6.80 3.75 1.12
N VAL A 39 -5.94 4.63 1.61
CA VAL A 39 -4.91 4.30 2.61
C VAL A 39 -5.52 3.97 3.97
N GLU A 40 -6.53 4.72 4.45
CA GLU A 40 -7.21 4.39 5.70
C GLU A 40 -7.87 3.00 5.63
N ARG A 41 -8.50 2.64 4.49
CA ARG A 41 -9.09 1.31 4.29
C ARG A 41 -8.03 0.21 4.26
N LEU A 42 -6.89 0.44 3.60
CA LEU A 42 -5.77 -0.51 3.62
C LEU A 42 -5.27 -0.75 5.03
N ALA A 43 -5.08 0.31 5.83
CA ALA A 43 -4.63 0.20 7.22
C ALA A 43 -5.66 -0.52 8.12
N GLU A 44 -6.95 -0.36 7.86
CA GLU A 44 -8.02 -1.07 8.60
C GLU A 44 -8.07 -2.58 8.25
N ASP A 45 -7.64 -2.97 7.04
CA ASP A 45 -7.70 -4.35 6.57
C ASP A 45 -6.43 -5.15 6.84
N SER A 46 -5.31 -4.48 7.10
CA SER A 46 -4.04 -5.11 7.45
C SER A 46 -3.76 -4.97 8.94
N ASP A 47 -3.32 -6.06 9.55
CA ASP A 47 -2.76 -6.05 10.92
C ASP A 47 -1.24 -5.73 10.92
N ASP A 48 -0.63 -5.67 9.73
CA ASP A 48 0.79 -5.37 9.53
C ASP A 48 1.03 -3.89 9.21
N ASP A 49 2.20 -3.37 9.58
CA ASP A 49 2.67 -2.04 9.15
C ASP A 49 2.94 -2.06 7.64
N LEU A 50 2.02 -1.47 6.88
CA LEU A 50 2.15 -1.39 5.44
C LEU A 50 3.04 -0.21 5.04
N ASP A 51 3.98 -0.47 4.14
CA ASP A 51 4.74 0.58 3.48
C ASP A 51 3.96 1.15 2.28
N TYR A 52 3.47 2.35 2.45
CA TYR A 52 2.68 3.07 1.44
C TYR A 52 3.53 3.89 0.46
N GLU A 53 4.87 3.86 0.56
CA GLU A 53 5.76 4.66 -0.28
C GLU A 53 5.56 4.38 -1.78
N ASP A 54 5.43 3.11 -2.16
CA ASP A 54 5.20 2.71 -3.57
C ASP A 54 3.92 3.31 -4.14
N LEU A 55 2.87 3.40 -3.33
CA LEU A 55 1.60 3.99 -3.73
C LEU A 55 1.75 5.50 -3.96
N LEU A 56 2.32 6.19 -2.98
CA LEU A 56 2.60 7.63 -3.07
C LEU A 56 3.47 7.99 -4.26
N ASP A 57 4.55 7.25 -4.48
CA ASP A 57 5.45 7.47 -5.60
C ASP A 57 4.71 7.49 -6.94
N ASN A 58 3.78 6.58 -7.14
CA ASN A 58 3.00 6.53 -8.37
C ASN A 58 2.08 7.75 -8.54
N TYR A 59 1.41 8.20 -7.48
CA TYR A 59 0.52 9.35 -7.53
C TYR A 59 1.27 10.68 -7.64
N ILE A 60 2.36 10.86 -6.89
CA ILE A 60 3.19 12.07 -6.95
C ILE A 60 3.87 12.15 -8.33
N PHE A 61 4.38 11.01 -8.83
CA PHE A 61 4.95 10.96 -10.17
C PHE A 61 3.92 11.37 -11.24
N LEU A 62 2.68 10.90 -11.11
CA LEU A 62 1.58 11.27 -12.02
C LEU A 62 1.26 12.76 -11.94
N SER A 63 1.22 13.33 -10.75
CA SER A 63 0.98 14.77 -10.54
C SER A 63 2.11 15.64 -11.12
N ASP A 64 3.37 15.22 -10.95
CA ASP A 64 4.54 15.93 -11.51
C ASP A 64 4.71 15.74 -13.03
N ASN A 65 4.09 14.68 -13.59
CA ASN A 65 4.18 14.29 -14.98
C ASN A 65 2.79 13.89 -15.54
N PRO A 66 1.87 14.86 -15.73
CA PRO A 66 0.52 14.59 -16.21
C PRO A 66 0.52 13.82 -17.52
N VAL A 67 -0.41 12.88 -17.68
CA VAL A 67 -0.53 12.04 -18.89
C VAL A 67 -1.26 12.80 -20.01
N ASN A 68 -0.90 12.51 -21.25
CA ASN A 68 -1.58 13.09 -22.40
C ASN A 68 -2.91 12.33 -22.65
N VAL A 69 -4.03 13.07 -22.64
CA VAL A 69 -5.38 12.52 -22.90
C VAL A 69 -5.46 11.83 -24.28
N ASN A 70 -4.69 12.33 -25.26
CA ASN A 70 -4.65 11.81 -26.60
C ASN A 70 -3.67 10.63 -26.79
N SER A 71 -3.23 9.99 -25.69
CA SER A 71 -2.32 8.85 -25.75
C SER A 71 -2.85 7.65 -24.95
N ASP A 72 -2.25 6.49 -25.18
CA ASP A 72 -2.55 5.28 -24.40
C ASP A 72 -2.02 5.36 -22.95
N GLU A 73 -1.27 6.43 -22.60
CA GLU A 73 -0.85 6.68 -21.21
C GLU A 73 -2.04 6.87 -20.24
N MET A 74 -3.23 7.20 -20.75
CA MET A 74 -4.48 7.26 -19.97
C MET A 74 -4.82 5.94 -19.26
N MET A 75 -4.33 4.78 -19.75
CA MET A 75 -4.45 3.51 -19.05
C MET A 75 -3.83 3.57 -17.63
N ARG A 76 -2.81 4.39 -17.42
CA ARG A 76 -2.20 4.58 -16.10
C ARG A 76 -3.18 5.10 -15.05
N LEU A 77 -4.17 5.89 -15.46
CA LEU A 77 -5.23 6.35 -14.55
C LEU A 77 -6.13 5.19 -14.11
N VAL A 78 -6.33 4.20 -14.98
CA VAL A 78 -7.08 2.97 -14.65
C VAL A 78 -6.26 2.08 -13.70
N GLU A 79 -4.96 1.93 -13.95
CA GLU A 79 -4.02 1.19 -13.09
C GLU A 79 -3.95 1.77 -11.67
N LEU A 80 -4.12 3.08 -11.53
CA LEU A 80 -4.14 3.80 -10.25
C LEU A 80 -5.56 4.01 -9.68
N HIS A 81 -6.57 3.39 -10.27
CA HIS A 81 -7.97 3.50 -9.85
C HIS A 81 -8.55 4.95 -9.85
N LEU A 82 -7.98 5.85 -10.67
CA LEU A 82 -8.50 7.20 -10.91
C LEU A 82 -9.57 7.22 -11.99
N LEU A 83 -9.55 6.24 -12.88
CA LEU A 83 -10.59 5.94 -13.87
C LEU A 83 -10.98 4.47 -13.79
N SER A 84 -12.22 4.18 -14.11
CA SER A 84 -12.67 2.80 -14.34
C SER A 84 -12.30 2.33 -15.75
N ALA A 85 -12.22 1.02 -15.96
CA ALA A 85 -12.01 0.45 -17.28
C ALA A 85 -13.11 0.85 -18.29
N PHE A 86 -14.34 1.05 -17.82
CA PHE A 86 -15.45 1.54 -18.65
C PHE A 86 -15.21 2.97 -19.14
N GLN A 87 -14.79 3.88 -18.26
CA GLN A 87 -14.47 5.26 -18.62
C GLN A 87 -13.35 5.32 -19.66
N TYR A 88 -12.34 4.47 -19.51
CA TYR A 88 -11.24 4.39 -20.48
C TYR A 88 -11.72 3.87 -21.85
N GLU A 89 -12.59 2.87 -21.89
CA GLU A 89 -13.19 2.39 -23.15
C GLU A 89 -14.06 3.46 -23.82
N GLU A 90 -14.88 4.23 -23.08
CA GLU A 90 -15.65 5.33 -23.62
C GLU A 90 -14.76 6.49 -24.14
N LEU A 91 -13.65 6.77 -23.45
CA LEU A 91 -12.65 7.72 -23.93
C LEU A 91 -12.03 7.28 -25.27
N LYS A 92 -11.63 6.00 -25.41
CA LYS A 92 -11.15 5.44 -26.67
C LYS A 92 -12.20 5.50 -27.78
N LYS A 93 -13.45 5.22 -27.43
CA LYS A 93 -14.58 5.31 -28.35
C LYS A 93 -14.80 6.74 -28.82
N TYR A 94 -14.80 7.72 -27.92
CA TYR A 94 -14.89 9.14 -28.26
C TYR A 94 -13.79 9.55 -29.25
N ARG A 95 -12.53 9.26 -28.94
CA ARG A 95 -11.40 9.55 -29.85
C ARG A 95 -11.52 8.90 -31.22
N ARG A 96 -12.07 7.70 -31.30
CA ARG A 96 -12.29 7.00 -32.57
C ARG A 96 -13.36 7.68 -33.43
N TYR A 97 -14.40 8.25 -32.82
CA TYR A 97 -15.52 8.87 -33.56
C TYR A 97 -15.30 10.36 -33.87
N TYR A 98 -14.70 11.09 -32.90
CA TYR A 98 -14.60 12.55 -32.98
C TYR A 98 -13.16 13.04 -33.17
N GLY A 99 -12.17 12.17 -33.08
CA GLY A 99 -10.76 12.54 -33.15
C GLY A 99 -10.13 12.86 -31.80
N ASP A 100 -8.92 13.43 -31.83
CA ASP A 100 -8.18 13.80 -30.64
C ASP A 100 -8.81 15.02 -29.94
N PHE A 101 -8.78 15.02 -28.60
CA PHE A 101 -9.25 16.14 -27.77
C PHE A 101 -8.45 17.41 -28.04
N MET A 102 -9.13 18.52 -28.17
CA MET A 102 -8.50 19.85 -28.35
C MET A 102 -8.45 20.63 -27.03
N PHE A 103 -9.43 20.40 -26.12
CA PHE A 103 -9.56 21.06 -24.83
C PHE A 103 -9.94 20.04 -23.76
N LEU A 104 -9.49 20.26 -22.49
CA LEU A 104 -9.80 19.34 -21.39
C LEU A 104 -11.28 19.30 -21.07
N ASP A 105 -12.02 20.38 -21.34
CA ASP A 105 -13.47 20.44 -21.09
C ASP A 105 -14.27 19.51 -22.01
N GLU A 106 -13.72 19.08 -23.14
CA GLU A 106 -14.34 18.07 -24.00
C GLU A 106 -14.50 16.70 -23.29
N LEU A 107 -13.73 16.44 -22.22
CA LEU A 107 -13.88 15.24 -21.43
C LEU A 107 -15.29 15.13 -20.79
N GLU A 108 -15.99 16.25 -20.60
CA GLU A 108 -17.39 16.28 -20.13
C GLU A 108 -18.36 15.60 -21.12
N MET A 109 -17.98 15.50 -22.39
CA MET A 109 -18.77 14.84 -23.43
C MET A 109 -18.57 13.31 -23.46
N VAL A 110 -17.59 12.79 -22.73
CA VAL A 110 -17.33 11.36 -22.66
C VAL A 110 -18.29 10.71 -21.65
N GLU A 111 -18.99 9.66 -22.07
CA GLU A 111 -19.93 8.95 -21.20
C GLU A 111 -19.24 8.43 -19.92
N GLY A 112 -19.80 8.79 -18.77
CA GLY A 112 -19.29 8.37 -17.45
C GLY A 112 -18.21 9.30 -16.86
N PHE A 113 -17.90 10.44 -17.50
CA PHE A 113 -17.06 11.48 -16.94
C PHE A 113 -17.96 12.55 -16.29
N ASP A 114 -18.25 12.35 -15.02
CA ASP A 114 -18.96 13.33 -14.21
C ASP A 114 -18.01 14.41 -13.63
N GLU A 115 -18.56 15.46 -13.04
CA GLU A 115 -17.79 16.57 -12.46
C GLU A 115 -16.82 16.07 -11.38
N GLN A 116 -17.14 15.00 -10.66
CA GLN A 116 -16.24 14.42 -9.65
C GLN A 116 -15.05 13.72 -10.30
N THR A 117 -15.27 12.88 -11.30
CA THR A 117 -14.21 12.24 -12.08
C THR A 117 -13.29 13.28 -12.69
N LEU A 118 -13.84 14.31 -13.31
CA LEU A 118 -13.06 15.40 -13.91
C LEU A 118 -12.26 16.16 -12.86
N THR A 119 -12.84 16.43 -11.70
CA THR A 119 -12.13 17.07 -10.58
C THR A 119 -10.92 16.27 -10.12
N ILE A 120 -11.02 14.95 -10.07
CA ILE A 120 -9.93 14.04 -9.68
C ILE A 120 -8.84 14.00 -10.75
N ILE A 121 -9.19 13.92 -12.04
CA ILE A 121 -8.20 13.69 -13.10
C ILE A 121 -7.58 14.95 -13.69
N ARG A 122 -8.25 16.10 -13.64
CA ARG A 122 -7.73 17.38 -14.19
C ARG A 122 -6.28 17.71 -13.78
N PRO A 123 -5.83 17.52 -12.52
CA PRO A 123 -4.44 17.84 -12.14
C PRO A 123 -3.41 16.86 -12.71
N VAL A 124 -3.83 15.71 -13.21
CA VAL A 124 -2.94 14.63 -13.66
C VAL A 124 -3.04 14.34 -15.16
N VAL A 125 -3.82 15.14 -15.90
CA VAL A 125 -3.95 15.05 -17.35
C VAL A 125 -3.57 16.34 -18.04
N ARG A 126 -3.15 16.21 -19.31
CA ARG A 126 -2.85 17.37 -20.18
C ARG A 126 -3.22 17.04 -21.60
N ILE A 127 -3.36 18.06 -22.45
CA ILE A 127 -3.48 17.91 -23.88
C ILE A 127 -2.15 18.28 -24.54
N GLU A 128 -1.55 17.34 -25.22
CA GLU A 128 -0.45 17.58 -26.15
C GLU A 128 -0.85 17.05 -27.52
N LYS A 129 -0.58 17.82 -28.56
CA LYS A 129 -0.63 17.28 -29.93
C LYS A 129 0.43 16.20 -30.03
N ASP A 130 0.05 15.04 -30.56
CA ASP A 130 1.01 13.96 -30.79
C ASP A 130 2.08 14.49 -31.77
N GLN A 131 3.19 14.99 -31.24
CA GLN A 131 4.33 15.49 -32.03
C GLN A 131 5.14 14.30 -32.50
N GLY A 132 4.50 13.38 -33.23
CA GLY A 132 5.17 12.26 -33.93
C GLY A 132 6.31 11.63 -33.10
N LYS A 133 6.71 10.43 -33.34
CA LYS A 133 7.72 9.65 -32.60
C LYS A 133 9.06 10.43 -32.43
N ASP A 134 9.06 11.35 -31.45
CA ASP A 134 10.25 12.16 -31.14
C ASP A 134 11.37 11.20 -30.69
N LYS A 135 12.43 11.12 -31.46
CA LYS A 135 13.54 10.18 -31.19
C LYS A 135 14.20 10.57 -29.88
N VAL A 136 14.27 9.60 -28.94
CA VAL A 136 15.07 9.72 -27.71
C VAL A 136 16.55 9.78 -28.14
N THR A 137 17.24 10.85 -27.74
CA THR A 137 18.68 11.01 -28.00
C THR A 137 19.37 11.45 -26.71
N LEU A 138 20.62 11.04 -26.50
CA LEU A 138 21.39 11.39 -25.30
C LEU A 138 21.46 12.91 -25.08
N SER A 139 21.62 13.70 -26.17
CA SER A 139 21.65 15.16 -26.09
C SER A 139 20.32 15.75 -25.58
N LYS A 140 19.18 15.23 -26.05
CA LYS A 140 17.86 15.67 -25.56
C LYS A 140 17.62 15.22 -24.10
N MET A 141 18.05 14.02 -23.74
CA MET A 141 17.99 13.53 -22.38
C MET A 141 18.77 14.43 -21.41
N ALA A 142 20.01 14.78 -21.75
CA ALA A 142 20.83 15.66 -20.92
C ALA A 142 20.26 17.08 -20.81
N ARG A 143 19.63 17.61 -21.89
CA ARG A 143 19.12 18.99 -21.92
C ARG A 143 17.74 19.17 -21.30
N TYR A 144 16.87 18.17 -21.39
CA TYR A 144 15.46 18.27 -21.01
C TYR A 144 15.05 17.25 -19.95
N GLY A 145 16.01 16.52 -19.41
CA GLY A 145 15.78 15.63 -18.27
C GLY A 145 15.46 16.43 -17.01
N LYS A 146 14.50 15.95 -16.23
CA LYS A 146 14.17 16.51 -14.91
C LYS A 146 14.92 15.71 -13.86
N HIS A 147 15.57 16.41 -12.95
CA HIS A 147 16.30 15.81 -11.84
C HIS A 147 15.62 16.20 -10.52
N GLN A 148 15.58 15.28 -9.59
CA GLN A 148 15.07 15.55 -8.24
C GLN A 148 15.97 14.87 -7.22
N ILE A 149 16.32 15.60 -6.18
CA ILE A 149 17.02 15.09 -5.00
C ILE A 149 16.10 15.25 -3.81
N LEU A 150 15.95 14.20 -3.02
CA LEU A 150 15.20 14.19 -1.78
C LEU A 150 16.13 13.76 -0.64
N GLY A 151 16.05 14.46 0.47
CA GLY A 151 16.65 14.07 1.74
C GLY A 151 15.61 14.14 2.85
N ARG A 152 15.44 13.08 3.62
CA ARG A 152 14.49 12.99 4.73
C ARG A 152 15.19 12.56 6.01
N TYR A 153 14.79 13.19 7.09
CA TYR A 153 15.18 12.89 8.45
C TYR A 153 13.93 12.65 9.30
N GLU A 154 13.92 11.56 10.07
CA GLU A 154 12.83 11.23 11.00
C GLU A 154 13.42 10.78 12.33
N GLN A 155 12.76 11.14 13.45
CA GLN A 155 13.16 10.71 14.78
C GLN A 155 12.00 10.76 15.77
N VAL A 156 11.92 9.77 16.67
CA VAL A 156 11.17 9.86 17.92
C VAL A 156 12.05 10.55 18.95
N LEU A 157 11.56 11.63 19.58
CA LEU A 157 12.38 12.47 20.45
C LEU A 157 12.56 11.88 21.85
N GLU A 158 11.60 11.13 22.35
CA GLU A 158 11.69 10.42 23.62
C GLU A 158 12.63 9.22 23.50
N GLN A 159 13.40 8.96 24.55
CA GLN A 159 14.30 7.81 24.59
C GLN A 159 13.50 6.50 24.66
N GLN A 160 13.70 5.65 23.67
CA GLN A 160 13.17 4.30 23.69
C GLN A 160 14.11 3.34 24.42
N GLN A 161 13.56 2.28 25.03
CA GLN A 161 14.31 1.27 25.78
C GLN A 161 15.46 0.65 24.98
N GLY A 162 15.28 0.48 23.66
CA GLY A 162 16.31 -0.08 22.78
C GLY A 162 17.59 0.74 22.68
N TYR A 163 17.58 2.01 23.10
CA TYR A 163 18.76 2.87 23.15
C TYR A 163 19.37 2.99 24.56
N ALA A 164 18.83 2.25 25.54
CA ALA A 164 19.41 2.25 26.90
C ALA A 164 20.77 1.55 26.92
N PRO A 165 21.75 2.06 27.70
CA PRO A 165 23.04 1.42 27.85
C PRO A 165 22.92 -0.02 28.35
N THR A 166 23.62 -0.95 27.72
CA THR A 166 23.59 -2.38 28.05
C THR A 166 25.02 -2.91 27.96
N SER A 167 25.45 -3.75 28.91
CA SER A 167 26.78 -4.38 28.88
C SER A 167 26.86 -5.42 27.74
N ASP A 168 28.05 -5.64 27.22
CA ASP A 168 28.29 -6.62 26.16
C ASP A 168 27.89 -8.03 26.59
N SER A 169 28.16 -8.42 27.84
CA SER A 169 27.77 -9.73 28.37
C SER A 169 26.24 -9.91 28.38
N ALA A 170 25.48 -8.87 28.71
CA ALA A 170 24.02 -8.91 28.64
C ALA A 170 23.51 -8.92 27.21
N LEU A 171 24.18 -8.21 26.31
CA LEU A 171 23.87 -8.17 24.89
C LEU A 171 24.16 -9.51 24.20
N LEU A 172 25.27 -10.17 24.53
CA LEU A 172 25.60 -11.52 24.05
C LEU A 172 24.61 -12.58 24.56
N ALA A 173 24.14 -12.43 25.82
CA ALA A 173 23.12 -13.33 26.37
C ALA A 173 21.74 -13.12 25.74
N LYS A 174 21.43 -11.89 25.26
CA LYS A 174 20.16 -11.53 24.62
C LYS A 174 20.42 -10.63 23.40
N PRO A 175 20.76 -11.18 22.23
CA PRO A 175 21.19 -10.44 21.04
C PRO A 175 20.22 -9.37 20.56
N ASN A 176 18.91 -9.55 20.81
CA ASN A 176 17.85 -8.64 20.38
C ASN A 176 17.37 -7.69 21.50
N SER A 177 18.21 -7.41 22.52
CA SER A 177 17.81 -6.57 23.68
C SER A 177 18.19 -5.09 23.54
N ARG A 178 18.93 -4.69 22.49
CA ARG A 178 19.38 -3.32 22.26
C ARG A 178 19.59 -3.02 20.78
N TYR A 179 19.34 -1.76 20.40
CA TYR A 179 19.76 -1.22 19.10
C TYR A 179 21.26 -0.90 19.09
N LEU A 180 21.93 -1.22 17.99
CA LEU A 180 23.38 -1.00 17.84
C LEU A 180 23.71 0.39 17.28
N GLY A 181 22.76 1.05 16.65
CA GLY A 181 22.94 2.35 16.02
C GLY A 181 22.07 3.45 16.64
N SER A 182 21.94 4.52 15.90
CA SER A 182 21.34 5.78 16.34
C SER A 182 19.84 5.88 16.07
N PRO A 183 19.07 6.71 16.82
CA PRO A 183 17.61 6.78 16.71
C PRO A 183 17.08 7.52 15.45
N GLN A 184 17.96 8.11 14.64
CA GLN A 184 17.58 8.79 13.42
C GLN A 184 17.26 7.80 12.30
N LYS A 185 16.15 7.99 11.58
CA LYS A 185 15.89 7.40 10.28
C LYS A 185 16.30 8.42 9.21
N LEU A 186 17.05 7.97 8.21
CA LEU A 186 17.55 8.81 7.12
C LEU A 186 17.19 8.20 5.78
N GLN A 187 16.70 9.02 4.86
CA GLN A 187 16.46 8.61 3.49
C GLN A 187 17.08 9.62 2.52
N PHE A 188 17.72 9.11 1.50
CA PHE A 188 18.19 9.88 0.37
C PHE A 188 17.70 9.26 -0.92
N ARG A 189 17.14 10.10 -1.83
CA ARG A 189 16.69 9.65 -3.14
C ARG A 189 17.13 10.63 -4.22
N TYR A 190 17.69 10.10 -5.28
CA TYR A 190 17.90 10.81 -6.54
C TYR A 190 17.01 10.20 -7.60
N SER A 191 16.28 11.03 -8.35
CA SER A 191 15.40 10.61 -9.43
C SER A 191 15.67 11.43 -10.69
N TYR A 192 15.75 10.76 -11.82
CA TYR A 192 15.84 11.33 -13.14
C TYR A 192 14.64 10.90 -13.99
N ASN A 193 14.02 11.83 -14.72
CA ASN A 193 12.92 11.54 -15.62
C ASN A 193 13.04 12.35 -16.91
N TYR A 194 13.01 11.65 -18.05
CA TYR A 194 12.92 12.25 -19.37
C TYR A 194 11.62 11.83 -20.06
N ARG A 195 10.63 12.74 -20.09
CA ARG A 195 9.35 12.60 -20.81
C ARG A 195 8.61 11.28 -20.55
N ASN A 196 8.67 10.75 -19.35
CA ASN A 196 8.12 9.44 -18.96
C ASN A 196 8.68 8.24 -19.75
N LYS A 197 9.62 8.46 -20.69
CA LYS A 197 10.22 7.41 -21.53
C LYS A 197 11.46 6.80 -20.90
N ILE A 198 12.27 7.61 -20.21
CA ILE A 198 13.47 7.13 -19.50
C ILE A 198 13.38 7.61 -18.06
N ARG A 199 13.53 6.69 -17.14
CA ARG A 199 13.59 6.95 -15.70
C ARG A 199 14.82 6.27 -15.13
N ALA A 200 15.49 6.94 -14.21
CA ALA A 200 16.59 6.37 -13.44
C ALA A 200 16.54 6.90 -12.02
N GLY A 201 16.99 6.13 -11.06
CA GLY A 201 17.02 6.59 -9.68
C GLY A 201 17.90 5.73 -8.79
N ILE A 202 18.27 6.33 -7.67
CA ILE A 202 18.95 5.67 -6.55
C ILE A 202 18.19 6.07 -5.29
N THR A 203 17.84 5.08 -4.48
CA THR A 203 17.20 5.28 -3.17
C THR A 203 18.07 4.61 -2.11
N MET A 204 18.38 5.34 -1.06
CA MET A 204 19.18 4.86 0.07
C MET A 204 18.43 5.16 1.36
N GLU A 205 18.36 4.18 2.25
CA GLU A 205 17.70 4.31 3.55
C GLU A 205 18.56 3.73 4.67
N LYS A 206 18.41 4.32 5.83
CA LYS A 206 18.93 3.87 7.11
C LYS A 206 17.81 4.00 8.13
N ASP A 207 17.38 2.89 8.70
CA ASP A 207 16.31 2.88 9.70
C ASP A 207 16.76 3.32 11.09
N ALA A 208 15.80 3.73 11.92
CA ALA A 208 16.06 4.07 13.31
C ALA A 208 16.57 2.83 14.08
N GLY A 209 17.74 2.92 14.69
CA GLY A 209 18.42 1.81 15.38
C GLY A 209 19.58 1.20 14.63
N GLU A 210 19.74 1.48 13.34
CA GLU A 210 20.86 1.01 12.52
C GLU A 210 22.12 1.87 12.66
N MET A 211 23.28 1.25 12.39
CA MET A 211 24.60 1.89 12.52
C MET A 211 24.90 2.78 11.30
N PHE A 212 25.19 4.05 11.52
CA PHE A 212 25.56 4.99 10.45
C PHE A 212 26.74 5.89 10.86
N PHE A 213 26.48 6.97 11.61
CA PHE A 213 27.50 7.92 12.03
C PHE A 213 28.31 7.39 13.22
N THR A 214 27.61 6.82 14.17
CA THR A 214 28.18 6.25 15.39
C THR A 214 27.66 4.84 15.58
N ASP A 215 28.50 3.97 16.06
CA ASP A 215 28.15 2.69 16.62
C ASP A 215 28.45 2.72 18.14
N GLN A 216 27.67 2.01 18.88
CA GLN A 216 27.94 1.72 20.29
C GLN A 216 28.36 0.25 20.42
N VAL A 217 29.21 -0.21 19.52
CA VAL A 217 29.59 -1.61 19.34
C VAL A 217 31.02 -1.77 19.76
N SER A 218 31.27 -2.65 20.73
CA SER A 218 32.65 -3.01 21.15
C SER A 218 33.31 -3.89 20.09
N ASP A 219 34.66 -3.97 20.18
CA ASP A 219 35.46 -4.85 19.32
C ASP A 219 34.97 -6.31 19.38
N THR A 220 34.52 -6.76 20.55
CA THR A 220 33.97 -8.12 20.75
C THR A 220 32.69 -8.36 19.91
N ILE A 221 31.75 -7.42 19.94
CA ILE A 221 30.52 -7.51 19.16
C ILE A 221 30.81 -7.34 17.66
N GLN A 222 31.71 -6.45 17.30
CA GLN A 222 32.18 -6.27 15.93
C GLN A 222 32.79 -7.56 15.37
N ALA A 223 33.64 -8.22 16.15
CA ALA A 223 34.25 -9.50 15.77
C ALA A 223 33.19 -10.61 15.62
N LEU A 224 32.15 -10.64 16.50
CA LEU A 224 31.04 -11.56 16.41
C LEU A 224 30.24 -11.38 15.11
N LEU A 225 29.95 -10.14 14.74
CA LEU A 225 29.21 -9.82 13.53
C LEU A 225 30.02 -10.10 12.26
N GLY A 226 31.35 -9.96 12.31
CA GLY A 226 32.24 -10.25 11.19
C GLY A 226 31.82 -9.54 9.89
N LYS A 227 31.51 -10.32 8.85
CA LYS A 227 31.05 -9.80 7.55
C LYS A 227 29.69 -9.07 7.60
N ASN A 228 28.86 -9.33 8.61
CA ASN A 228 27.55 -8.71 8.79
C ASN A 228 27.64 -7.36 9.51
N TYR A 229 28.82 -6.98 10.05
CA TYR A 229 29.03 -5.65 10.56
C TYR A 229 29.00 -4.65 9.41
N HIS A 230 28.02 -3.74 9.46
CA HIS A 230 27.77 -2.75 8.40
C HIS A 230 27.49 -1.38 9.00
N ARG A 231 28.11 -0.35 8.44
CA ARG A 231 27.84 1.06 8.76
C ARG A 231 27.51 1.81 7.48
N GLY A 232 26.46 2.59 7.50
CA GLY A 232 26.02 3.36 6.34
C GLY A 232 24.54 3.17 6.06
N PHE A 233 24.14 3.45 4.84
CA PHE A 233 22.79 3.13 4.38
C PHE A 233 22.66 1.62 4.27
N ASP A 234 21.67 1.07 4.94
CA ASP A 234 21.45 -0.35 4.96
C ASP A 234 20.77 -0.83 3.69
N PHE A 235 19.72 -0.12 3.27
CA PHE A 235 19.11 -0.32 1.97
C PHE A 235 19.74 0.60 0.92
N VAL A 236 20.09 0.01 -0.23
CA VAL A 236 20.50 0.73 -1.45
C VAL A 236 19.79 0.10 -2.65
N GLY A 237 18.85 0.84 -3.22
CA GLY A 237 18.14 0.47 -4.43
C GLY A 237 18.54 1.34 -5.61
N PHE A 238 18.54 0.78 -6.81
CA PHE A 238 18.71 1.55 -8.04
C PHE A 238 17.84 1.00 -9.15
N HIS A 239 17.40 1.87 -10.05
CA HIS A 239 16.69 1.46 -11.23
C HIS A 239 17.08 2.29 -12.45
N LEU A 240 17.10 1.63 -13.60
CA LEU A 240 17.10 2.25 -14.93
C LEU A 240 15.92 1.66 -15.70
N TYR A 241 15.04 2.53 -16.19
CA TYR A 241 13.81 2.13 -16.84
C TYR A 241 13.61 2.89 -18.14
N ALA A 242 13.22 2.17 -19.20
CA ALA A 242 12.87 2.72 -20.50
C ALA A 242 11.48 2.24 -20.91
N LYS A 243 10.69 3.13 -21.55
CA LYS A 243 9.32 2.83 -21.99
C LYS A 243 9.05 3.37 -23.38
N ASP A 244 8.23 2.63 -24.15
CA ASP A 244 7.73 3.03 -25.48
C ASP A 244 8.83 3.41 -26.49
N LEU A 245 9.87 2.55 -26.58
CA LEU A 245 10.96 2.65 -27.56
C LEU A 245 10.74 1.71 -28.76
N GLY A 246 9.67 1.92 -29.50
CA GLY A 246 9.31 1.11 -30.66
C GLY A 246 8.75 -0.26 -30.26
N ILE A 247 9.47 -1.34 -30.60
CA ILE A 247 9.09 -2.71 -30.21
C ILE A 247 9.30 -2.96 -28.71
N VAL A 248 10.23 -2.25 -28.08
CA VAL A 248 10.45 -2.30 -26.63
C VAL A 248 9.39 -1.47 -25.95
N LYS A 249 8.39 -2.12 -25.33
CA LYS A 249 7.31 -1.48 -24.59
C LYS A 249 7.76 -1.02 -23.20
N ALA A 250 8.58 -1.85 -22.55
CA ALA A 250 9.22 -1.51 -21.28
C ALA A 250 10.54 -2.28 -21.15
N ALA A 251 11.53 -1.70 -20.49
CA ALA A 251 12.75 -2.39 -20.09
C ALA A 251 13.22 -1.84 -18.74
N ALA A 252 13.68 -2.71 -17.86
CA ALA A 252 14.19 -2.35 -16.53
C ALA A 252 15.51 -3.05 -16.25
N LEU A 253 16.41 -2.33 -15.58
CA LEU A 253 17.65 -2.83 -15.01
C LEU A 253 17.77 -2.33 -13.57
N GLY A 254 18.14 -3.20 -12.64
CA GLY A 254 18.16 -2.92 -11.20
C GLY A 254 16.86 -3.35 -10.55
N ASP A 255 16.24 -2.46 -9.77
CA ASP A 255 15.04 -2.75 -9.00
C ASP A 255 13.76 -2.45 -9.80
N TYR A 256 12.88 -3.45 -9.89
CA TYR A 256 11.64 -3.35 -10.64
C TYR A 256 10.51 -4.16 -10.00
N GLN A 257 9.30 -3.89 -10.44
CA GLN A 257 8.08 -4.60 -10.03
C GLN A 257 7.38 -5.17 -11.25
N LEU A 258 6.68 -6.29 -11.04
CA LEU A 258 5.87 -6.98 -12.04
C LEU A 258 4.47 -7.20 -11.49
N ALA A 259 3.45 -6.87 -12.28
CA ALA A 259 2.06 -7.07 -11.88
C ALA A 259 1.25 -7.51 -13.11
N PHE A 260 0.76 -8.74 -13.10
CA PHE A 260 0.00 -9.34 -14.20
C PHE A 260 -1.33 -9.91 -13.72
N GLY A 261 -2.31 -10.00 -14.62
CA GLY A 261 -3.60 -10.61 -14.38
C GLY A 261 -4.38 -9.98 -13.22
N GLN A 262 -4.99 -10.83 -12.39
CA GLN A 262 -5.69 -10.45 -11.18
C GLN A 262 -4.82 -10.64 -9.91
N GLY A 263 -3.54 -10.96 -10.10
CA GLY A 263 -2.53 -11.06 -9.03
C GLY A 263 -2.47 -12.39 -8.31
N LEU A 264 -3.00 -13.46 -8.88
CA LEU A 264 -2.80 -14.80 -8.34
C LEU A 264 -1.39 -15.31 -8.62
N THR A 265 -0.95 -15.27 -9.88
CA THR A 265 0.33 -15.86 -10.28
C THR A 265 1.51 -14.96 -9.92
N LEU A 266 1.46 -13.66 -10.32
CA LEU A 266 2.57 -12.74 -10.09
C LEU A 266 2.09 -11.30 -9.91
N TRP A 267 2.26 -10.78 -8.69
CA TRP A 267 2.01 -9.39 -8.37
C TRP A 267 2.99 -8.91 -7.31
N SER A 268 4.06 -8.26 -7.71
CA SER A 268 4.96 -7.60 -6.79
C SER A 268 4.52 -6.15 -6.54
N GLY A 269 4.75 -5.68 -5.32
CA GLY A 269 4.31 -4.37 -4.87
C GLY A 269 2.89 -4.36 -4.29
N MET A 270 2.46 -3.18 -3.86
CA MET A 270 1.18 -2.99 -3.16
C MET A 270 -0.03 -3.18 -4.07
N SER A 271 -1.11 -3.65 -3.49
CA SER A 271 -2.44 -3.80 -4.10
C SER A 271 -3.52 -3.27 -3.17
N PHE A 272 -4.54 -2.65 -3.73
CA PHE A 272 -5.64 -2.09 -2.93
C PHE A 272 -6.56 -3.13 -2.30
N GLY A 273 -6.53 -4.40 -2.75
CA GLY A 273 -7.40 -5.43 -2.18
C GLY A 273 -8.86 -4.98 -2.09
N LYS A 274 -9.47 -5.10 -0.90
CA LYS A 274 -10.83 -4.61 -0.62
C LYS A 274 -10.93 -3.08 -0.56
N ALA A 275 -9.83 -2.37 -0.36
CA ALA A 275 -9.82 -0.91 -0.38
C ALA A 275 -10.16 -0.33 -1.76
N GLY A 276 -9.94 -1.10 -2.83
CA GLY A 276 -10.43 -0.80 -4.17
C GLY A 276 -11.88 -1.21 -4.44
N ALA A 277 -12.80 -1.04 -3.49
CA ALA A 277 -14.20 -1.51 -3.56
C ALA A 277 -14.92 -1.13 -4.85
N GLY A 278 -16.04 -1.81 -5.13
CA GLY A 278 -16.87 -1.57 -6.32
C GLY A 278 -16.22 -2.12 -7.59
N SER A 279 -16.21 -1.34 -8.66
CA SER A 279 -15.59 -1.72 -9.95
C SER A 279 -14.06 -1.81 -9.90
N SER A 280 -13.42 -1.18 -8.91
CA SER A 280 -11.97 -1.23 -8.70
C SER A 280 -11.47 -2.56 -8.15
N VAL A 281 -12.35 -3.50 -7.82
CA VAL A 281 -12.01 -4.88 -7.46
C VAL A 281 -11.37 -5.64 -8.65
N MET A 282 -11.75 -5.29 -9.88
CA MET A 282 -11.05 -5.75 -11.08
C MET A 282 -9.68 -5.13 -11.16
N LYS A 283 -8.64 -5.91 -10.91
CA LYS A 283 -7.26 -5.42 -10.98
C LYS A 283 -6.83 -5.12 -12.42
N GLN A 284 -5.95 -4.15 -12.54
CA GLN A 284 -5.29 -3.81 -13.80
C GLN A 284 -3.78 -4.07 -13.63
N GLY A 285 -3.29 -5.09 -14.31
CA GLY A 285 -1.87 -5.43 -14.29
C GLY A 285 -1.04 -4.28 -14.89
N ARG A 286 -0.16 -3.69 -14.07
CA ARG A 286 0.75 -2.60 -14.51
C ARG A 286 1.91 -3.09 -15.37
N GLY A 287 2.04 -4.42 -15.56
CA GLY A 287 3.16 -5.01 -16.26
C GLY A 287 4.48 -4.74 -15.54
N LEU A 288 5.49 -4.34 -16.32
CA LEU A 288 6.83 -4.01 -15.81
C LEU A 288 6.92 -2.53 -15.44
N THR A 289 7.23 -2.25 -14.18
CA THR A 289 7.41 -0.88 -13.64
C THR A 289 8.70 -0.77 -12.84
N PRO A 290 9.37 0.41 -12.81
CA PRO A 290 10.54 0.62 -11.98
C PRO A 290 10.12 0.74 -10.52
N LYS A 291 10.97 0.28 -9.59
CA LYS A 291 10.83 0.49 -8.15
C LYS A 291 11.68 1.67 -7.70
N ALA A 292 11.07 2.65 -7.06
CA ALA A 292 11.74 3.86 -6.56
C ALA A 292 11.70 4.01 -5.05
N SER A 293 10.81 3.27 -4.34
CA SER A 293 10.65 3.31 -2.89
C SER A 293 11.81 2.63 -2.15
N ALA A 294 11.91 2.89 -0.84
CA ALA A 294 12.86 2.22 0.04
C ALA A 294 12.35 0.88 0.60
N SER A 295 11.09 0.50 0.32
CA SER A 295 10.54 -0.78 0.77
C SER A 295 11.41 -1.97 0.35
N GLU A 296 11.74 -2.84 1.29
CA GLU A 296 12.58 -4.03 1.03
C GLU A 296 11.77 -5.27 0.68
N TYR A 297 10.45 -5.14 0.67
CA TYR A 297 9.54 -6.24 0.41
C TYR A 297 9.00 -6.24 -1.02
N ALA A 298 8.69 -7.44 -1.53
CA ALA A 298 7.94 -7.71 -2.76
C ALA A 298 8.43 -6.96 -4.01
N PHE A 299 9.74 -6.96 -4.27
CA PHE A 299 10.33 -6.44 -5.51
C PHE A 299 11.29 -7.43 -6.15
N MET A 300 11.66 -7.16 -7.40
CA MET A 300 12.64 -7.92 -8.17
C MET A 300 13.90 -7.09 -8.36
N ARG A 301 15.08 -7.72 -8.38
CA ARG A 301 16.36 -7.07 -8.66
C ARG A 301 17.11 -7.82 -9.75
N GLY A 302 17.35 -7.18 -10.89
CA GLY A 302 17.99 -7.80 -12.04
C GLY A 302 17.65 -7.11 -13.36
N ALA A 303 17.08 -7.82 -14.32
CA ALA A 303 16.71 -7.28 -15.61
C ALA A 303 15.37 -7.83 -16.10
N ALA A 304 14.60 -6.96 -16.76
CA ALA A 304 13.34 -7.35 -17.39
C ALA A 304 13.10 -6.55 -18.67
N VAL A 305 12.42 -7.17 -19.65
CA VAL A 305 12.03 -6.52 -20.90
C VAL A 305 10.66 -6.97 -21.33
N THR A 306 9.84 -6.02 -21.75
CA THR A 306 8.55 -6.23 -22.42
C THR A 306 8.69 -5.83 -23.88
N LEU A 307 8.48 -6.77 -24.77
CA LEU A 307 8.43 -6.56 -26.22
C LEU A 307 6.97 -6.62 -26.68
N GLY A 308 6.59 -5.77 -27.65
CA GLY A 308 5.22 -5.78 -28.18
C GLY A 308 5.16 -5.44 -29.66
N ARG A 309 4.35 -6.21 -30.41
CA ARG A 309 4.08 -5.97 -31.82
C ARG A 309 2.66 -6.39 -32.16
N GLY A 310 1.87 -5.41 -32.63
CA GLY A 310 0.44 -5.64 -32.91
C GLY A 310 -0.30 -6.03 -31.63
N PRO A 311 -1.12 -7.10 -31.66
CA PRO A 311 -1.87 -7.54 -30.50
C PRO A 311 -1.05 -8.35 -29.48
N PHE A 312 0.20 -8.70 -29.81
CA PHE A 312 1.03 -9.54 -28.97
C PHE A 312 2.01 -8.71 -28.14
N SER A 313 2.13 -9.06 -26.86
CA SER A 313 3.23 -8.61 -26.01
C SER A 313 3.79 -9.76 -25.20
N GLY A 314 5.09 -9.68 -24.92
CA GLY A 314 5.79 -10.68 -24.10
C GLY A 314 6.76 -9.99 -23.17
N THR A 315 6.71 -10.32 -21.89
CA THR A 315 7.64 -9.89 -20.86
C THR A 315 8.52 -11.06 -20.47
N MET A 316 9.84 -10.84 -20.40
CA MET A 316 10.81 -11.77 -19.85
C MET A 316 11.54 -11.08 -18.71
N PHE A 317 11.84 -11.81 -17.64
CA PHE A 317 12.52 -11.24 -16.47
C PHE A 317 13.40 -12.26 -15.76
N TYR A 318 14.44 -11.72 -15.14
CA TYR A 318 15.33 -12.43 -14.22
C TYR A 318 15.60 -11.57 -13.00
N SER A 319 15.43 -12.14 -11.83
CA SER A 319 15.76 -11.52 -10.55
C SER A 319 16.75 -12.37 -9.78
N ASN A 320 17.72 -11.73 -9.15
CA ASN A 320 18.70 -12.35 -8.26
C ASN A 320 18.98 -11.38 -7.12
N ARG A 321 18.44 -11.69 -5.95
CA ARG A 321 18.63 -10.83 -4.77
C ARG A 321 18.98 -11.65 -3.53
N LEU A 322 19.65 -11.01 -2.60
CA LEU A 322 19.84 -11.50 -1.25
C LEU A 322 18.60 -11.13 -0.42
N VAL A 323 18.15 -12.03 0.41
CA VAL A 323 16.95 -11.89 1.25
C VAL A 323 17.34 -12.20 2.69
N ASP A 324 16.75 -11.48 3.60
CA ASP A 324 16.96 -11.66 5.02
C ASP A 324 16.18 -12.88 5.50
N ALA A 325 16.84 -13.70 6.29
CA ALA A 325 16.28 -14.95 6.72
C ALA A 325 16.92 -15.43 8.03
N ASN A 326 16.10 -15.99 8.91
CA ASN A 326 16.61 -16.65 10.09
C ASN A 326 17.10 -18.06 9.72
N ILE A 327 18.42 -18.25 9.74
CA ILE A 327 19.07 -19.54 9.47
C ILE A 327 19.19 -20.33 10.76
N SER A 328 18.73 -21.57 10.73
CA SER A 328 18.92 -22.58 11.77
C SER A 328 19.78 -23.72 11.26
N VAL A 329 20.62 -24.26 12.13
CA VAL A 329 21.46 -25.42 11.81
C VAL A 329 20.95 -26.62 12.59
N THR A 330 20.66 -27.71 11.90
CA THR A 330 20.37 -28.98 12.55
C THR A 330 21.67 -29.78 12.63
N ASP A 331 22.17 -29.96 13.85
CA ASP A 331 23.31 -30.85 14.14
C ASP A 331 22.81 -32.31 14.11
N THR A 332 22.98 -32.98 13.00
CA THR A 332 22.86 -34.41 12.90
C THR A 332 24.29 -35.00 12.87
N LEU A 333 24.56 -36.04 13.62
CA LEU A 333 25.86 -36.62 13.94
C LEU A 333 26.88 -36.79 12.78
N ASP A 334 26.48 -36.56 11.53
CA ASP A 334 27.33 -36.69 10.34
C ASP A 334 27.15 -35.57 9.27
N ASN A 335 26.17 -34.64 9.40
CA ASN A 335 25.99 -33.56 8.45
C ASN A 335 25.30 -32.32 9.11
N GLU A 336 25.95 -31.16 9.09
CA GLU A 336 25.33 -29.90 9.37
C GLU A 336 24.45 -29.51 8.18
N ALA A 337 23.12 -29.51 8.36
CA ALA A 337 22.18 -29.00 7.36
C ALA A 337 21.68 -27.63 7.77
N GLU A 338 21.96 -26.62 6.95
CA GLU A 338 21.39 -25.29 7.11
C GLU A 338 19.98 -25.24 6.51
N PHE A 339 19.03 -24.66 7.22
CA PHE A 339 17.70 -24.37 6.72
C PHE A 339 17.18 -23.02 7.21
N VAL A 340 16.25 -22.42 6.47
CA VAL A 340 15.60 -21.16 6.80
C VAL A 340 14.34 -21.43 7.60
N SER A 341 14.27 -20.93 8.83
CA SER A 341 13.08 -21.09 9.68
C SER A 341 12.02 -20.01 9.40
N SER A 342 12.40 -18.83 8.90
CA SER A 342 11.51 -17.75 8.49
C SER A 342 12.22 -16.79 7.54
N LEU A 343 11.49 -16.26 6.56
CA LEU A 343 11.89 -15.09 5.77
C LEU A 343 11.56 -13.82 6.54
N GLN A 344 12.47 -12.84 6.52
CA GLN A 344 12.28 -11.54 7.15
C GLN A 344 11.85 -10.53 6.07
N GLU A 345 10.74 -9.85 6.29
CA GLU A 345 10.13 -8.93 5.32
C GLU A 345 10.25 -7.46 5.74
N THR A 346 10.74 -7.21 6.96
CA THR A 346 10.80 -5.86 7.55
C THR A 346 11.98 -5.01 7.09
N GLY A 347 13.08 -5.65 6.65
CA GLY A 347 14.33 -4.97 6.28
C GLY A 347 15.08 -4.33 7.46
N TYR A 348 14.77 -4.68 8.71
CA TYR A 348 15.42 -4.08 9.88
C TYR A 348 16.71 -4.79 10.25
N HIS A 349 17.80 -4.00 10.45
CA HIS A 349 19.13 -4.48 10.83
C HIS A 349 19.70 -3.69 12.01
N ARG A 350 18.93 -3.62 13.10
CA ARG A 350 19.15 -2.75 14.28
C ARG A 350 19.80 -3.46 15.45
N THR A 351 19.66 -4.79 15.52
CA THR A 351 20.14 -5.66 16.61
C THR A 351 21.12 -6.70 16.09
N ILE A 352 21.81 -7.40 16.98
CA ILE A 352 22.75 -8.47 16.60
C ILE A 352 22.01 -9.57 15.80
N GLY A 353 20.84 -10.01 16.27
CA GLY A 353 20.08 -11.05 15.57
C GLY A 353 19.60 -10.60 14.20
N GLU A 354 19.05 -9.39 14.07
CA GLU A 354 18.63 -8.83 12.79
C GLU A 354 19.80 -8.72 11.80
N LEU A 355 21.01 -8.33 12.27
CA LEU A 355 22.21 -8.28 11.44
C LEU A 355 22.73 -9.68 11.03
N GLN A 356 22.55 -10.68 11.87
CA GLN A 356 22.89 -12.07 11.51
C GLN A 356 21.96 -12.62 10.43
N ASP A 357 20.68 -12.23 10.45
CA ASP A 357 19.68 -12.62 9.47
C ASP A 357 19.82 -11.87 8.12
N ARG A 358 20.63 -10.79 8.10
CA ARG A 358 20.80 -9.92 6.94
C ARG A 358 21.44 -10.63 5.77
N HIS A 359 20.79 -10.53 4.60
CA HIS A 359 21.30 -11.09 3.33
C HIS A 359 21.69 -12.58 3.44
N ALA A 360 21.03 -13.32 4.32
CA ALA A 360 21.40 -14.68 4.69
C ALA A 360 21.22 -15.68 3.56
N ILE A 361 20.22 -15.46 2.69
CA ILE A 361 19.95 -16.39 1.57
C ILE A 361 19.89 -15.65 0.23
N ARG A 362 20.06 -16.43 -0.84
CA ARG A 362 19.91 -15.96 -2.22
C ARG A 362 18.62 -16.50 -2.81
N GLN A 363 17.79 -15.57 -3.31
CA GLN A 363 16.60 -15.89 -4.08
C GLN A 363 16.82 -15.55 -5.54
N GLN A 364 16.56 -16.49 -6.43
CA GLN A 364 16.60 -16.31 -7.87
C GLN A 364 15.23 -16.58 -8.45
N ILE A 365 14.79 -15.77 -9.41
CA ILE A 365 13.51 -15.92 -10.08
C ILE A 365 13.72 -15.69 -11.57
N VAL A 366 13.21 -16.61 -12.38
CA VAL A 366 13.15 -16.44 -13.83
C VAL A 366 11.72 -16.67 -14.29
N GLY A 367 11.27 -15.90 -15.26
CA GLY A 367 9.93 -16.08 -15.75
C GLY A 367 9.57 -15.20 -16.93
N GLY A 368 8.30 -15.29 -17.31
CA GLY A 368 7.74 -14.50 -18.38
C GLY A 368 6.22 -14.38 -18.31
N HIS A 369 5.71 -13.42 -19.07
CA HIS A 369 4.29 -13.21 -19.28
C HIS A 369 4.06 -12.98 -20.78
N LEU A 370 3.11 -13.67 -21.36
CA LEU A 370 2.67 -13.50 -22.74
C LEU A 370 1.24 -12.98 -22.74
N ALA A 371 0.96 -11.91 -23.47
CA ALA A 371 -0.38 -11.37 -23.58
C ALA A 371 -0.79 -11.20 -25.04
N TYR A 372 -2.06 -11.44 -25.29
CA TYR A 372 -2.75 -11.19 -26.55
C TYR A 372 -3.95 -10.28 -26.30
N ALA A 373 -3.92 -9.07 -26.85
CA ALA A 373 -4.94 -8.06 -26.64
C ALA A 373 -5.54 -7.60 -27.97
N VAL A 374 -6.85 -7.80 -28.15
CA VAL A 374 -7.59 -7.39 -29.35
C VAL A 374 -8.91 -6.73 -28.96
N ALA A 375 -9.17 -5.55 -29.52
CA ALA A 375 -10.40 -4.80 -29.30
C ALA A 375 -10.79 -4.70 -27.80
N HIS A 376 -11.69 -5.58 -27.36
CA HIS A 376 -12.27 -5.59 -26.01
C HIS A 376 -11.79 -6.78 -25.14
N PHE A 377 -10.93 -7.65 -25.69
CA PHE A 377 -10.51 -8.89 -25.04
C PHE A 377 -8.99 -8.93 -24.88
N GLU A 378 -8.56 -9.35 -23.73
CA GLU A 378 -7.17 -9.59 -23.38
C GLU A 378 -7.07 -10.94 -22.67
N VAL A 379 -6.07 -11.73 -23.03
CA VAL A 379 -5.72 -12.96 -22.36
C VAL A 379 -4.20 -12.97 -22.13
N GLY A 380 -3.80 -13.39 -20.92
CA GLY A 380 -2.42 -13.50 -20.51
C GLY A 380 -2.07 -14.90 -20.01
N TYR A 381 -0.79 -15.27 -20.16
CA TYR A 381 -0.20 -16.45 -19.56
C TYR A 381 1.08 -16.05 -18.86
N THR A 382 1.14 -16.32 -17.54
CA THR A 382 2.30 -16.03 -16.69
C THR A 382 2.92 -17.35 -16.23
N LEU A 383 4.25 -17.43 -16.29
CA LEU A 383 5.04 -18.55 -15.75
C LEU A 383 6.28 -18.00 -15.08
N HIS A 384 6.57 -18.43 -13.86
CA HIS A 384 7.85 -18.16 -13.22
C HIS A 384 8.30 -19.32 -12.33
N HIS A 385 9.60 -19.41 -12.13
CA HIS A 385 10.23 -20.36 -11.25
C HIS A 385 11.15 -19.65 -10.27
N THR A 386 11.03 -19.98 -9.01
CA THR A 386 11.81 -19.43 -7.89
C THR A 386 12.74 -20.50 -7.32
N TRP A 387 14.00 -20.10 -7.07
CA TRP A 387 15.00 -20.91 -6.36
C TRP A 387 15.47 -20.17 -5.11
N LEU A 388 15.61 -20.91 -4.03
CA LEU A 388 16.32 -20.51 -2.81
C LEU A 388 17.58 -21.38 -2.69
N ASN A 389 18.73 -20.78 -2.36
CA ASN A 389 19.98 -21.54 -2.18
C ASN A 389 20.00 -22.35 -0.88
N VAL A 390 19.13 -22.00 0.09
CA VAL A 390 18.91 -22.73 1.33
C VAL A 390 17.40 -23.03 1.44
N PRO A 391 16.99 -24.26 1.73
CA PRO A 391 15.57 -24.61 1.79
C PRO A 391 14.86 -23.90 2.96
N LEU A 392 13.63 -23.49 2.73
CA LEU A 392 12.73 -22.99 3.78
C LEU A 392 12.09 -24.17 4.50
N GLU A 393 12.31 -24.28 5.80
CA GLU A 393 11.70 -25.27 6.69
C GLU A 393 11.04 -24.57 7.87
N LEU A 394 9.76 -24.33 7.76
CA LEU A 394 8.99 -23.64 8.80
C LEU A 394 8.88 -24.52 10.04
N ARG A 395 8.96 -23.90 11.22
CA ARG A 395 8.65 -24.61 12.48
C ARG A 395 7.27 -25.25 12.37
N PRO A 396 7.17 -26.57 12.53
CA PRO A 396 5.93 -27.32 12.30
C PRO A 396 4.78 -26.82 13.15
N SER A 397 3.67 -26.50 12.50
CA SER A 397 2.39 -26.19 13.14
C SER A 397 1.25 -26.71 12.27
N HIS A 398 0.12 -27.04 12.86
CA HIS A 398 -1.02 -27.57 12.11
C HIS A 398 -1.54 -26.57 11.08
N TYR A 399 -1.48 -25.25 11.35
CA TYR A 399 -1.99 -24.25 10.43
C TYR A 399 -1.09 -24.02 9.21
N ASN A 400 0.25 -24.19 9.35
CA ASN A 400 1.20 -23.90 8.29
C ASN A 400 1.65 -25.11 7.46
N GLN A 401 1.05 -26.29 7.66
CA GLN A 401 1.46 -27.51 6.99
C GLN A 401 1.36 -27.47 5.46
N PHE A 402 0.54 -26.58 4.90
CA PHE A 402 0.41 -26.35 3.45
C PHE A 402 1.19 -25.13 2.96
N TYR A 403 1.86 -24.37 3.83
CA TYR A 403 2.67 -23.23 3.41
C TYR A 403 3.87 -23.72 2.59
N PHE A 404 4.41 -22.83 1.78
CA PHE A 404 5.61 -23.14 1.02
C PHE A 404 6.75 -23.55 1.97
N GLN A 405 7.39 -24.68 1.66
CA GLN A 405 8.62 -25.19 2.25
C GLN A 405 9.42 -25.89 1.15
N GLY A 406 10.75 -25.85 1.25
CA GLY A 406 11.66 -26.33 0.24
C GLY A 406 12.45 -25.20 -0.42
N SER A 407 13.12 -25.53 -1.50
CA SER A 407 14.03 -24.62 -2.22
C SER A 407 13.52 -24.16 -3.57
N GLN A 408 12.43 -24.76 -4.08
CA GLN A 408 11.95 -24.53 -5.43
C GLN A 408 10.42 -24.36 -5.48
N LEU A 409 9.97 -23.41 -6.27
CA LEU A 409 8.55 -23.19 -6.51
C LEU A 409 8.33 -22.73 -7.95
N THR A 410 7.41 -23.38 -8.66
CA THR A 410 6.95 -22.96 -9.99
C THR A 410 5.50 -22.51 -9.90
N ASP A 411 5.24 -21.28 -10.31
CA ASP A 411 3.90 -20.71 -10.41
C ASP A 411 3.57 -20.42 -11.87
N GLN A 412 2.37 -20.81 -12.29
CA GLN A 412 1.86 -20.50 -13.62
C GLN A 412 0.37 -20.22 -13.58
N GLY A 413 -0.10 -19.39 -14.51
CA GLY A 413 -1.52 -19.03 -14.57
C GLY A 413 -1.93 -18.42 -15.88
N VAL A 414 -3.23 -18.48 -16.12
CA VAL A 414 -3.90 -17.85 -17.25
C VAL A 414 -4.86 -16.81 -16.70
N ASP A 415 -4.78 -15.60 -17.18
CA ASP A 415 -5.69 -14.51 -16.88
C ASP A 415 -6.42 -14.05 -18.13
N PHE A 416 -7.60 -13.44 -17.95
CA PHE A 416 -8.37 -12.85 -19.03
C PHE A 416 -9.16 -11.63 -18.55
N LYS A 417 -9.40 -10.73 -19.49
CA LYS A 417 -10.23 -9.55 -19.31
C LYS A 417 -11.02 -9.25 -20.59
N TYR A 418 -12.31 -9.00 -20.43
CA TYR A 418 -13.20 -8.59 -21.51
C TYR A 418 -14.01 -7.37 -21.07
N VAL A 419 -13.87 -6.23 -21.76
CA VAL A 419 -14.61 -5.00 -21.45
C VAL A 419 -15.27 -4.50 -22.72
N LYS A 420 -16.61 -4.53 -22.74
CA LYS A 420 -17.39 -4.04 -23.88
C LYS A 420 -18.74 -3.48 -23.44
N GLY A 421 -19.01 -2.24 -23.80
CA GLY A 421 -20.26 -1.56 -23.50
C GLY A 421 -20.53 -1.55 -21.99
N LYS A 422 -21.57 -2.26 -21.55
CA LYS A 422 -22.03 -2.29 -20.15
C LYS A 422 -21.44 -3.45 -19.34
N TYR A 423 -20.54 -4.25 -19.90
CA TYR A 423 -20.05 -5.48 -19.28
C TYR A 423 -18.52 -5.49 -19.20
N ALA A 424 -18.00 -5.85 -18.04
CA ALA A 424 -16.61 -6.23 -17.86
C ALA A 424 -16.55 -7.61 -17.19
N VAL A 425 -15.88 -8.58 -17.81
CA VAL A 425 -15.66 -9.92 -17.25
C VAL A 425 -14.16 -10.12 -17.12
N PHE A 426 -13.73 -10.64 -15.98
CA PHE A 426 -12.31 -10.83 -15.69
C PHE A 426 -12.10 -12.08 -14.85
N GLY A 427 -10.90 -12.61 -14.88
CA GLY A 427 -10.54 -13.75 -14.05
C GLY A 427 -9.10 -14.17 -14.21
N GLU A 428 -8.67 -15.05 -13.31
CA GLU A 428 -7.38 -15.70 -13.34
C GLU A 428 -7.49 -17.07 -12.71
N VAL A 429 -6.83 -18.06 -13.32
CA VAL A 429 -6.62 -19.41 -12.76
C VAL A 429 -5.12 -19.63 -12.69
N ALA A 430 -4.64 -20.01 -11.51
CA ALA A 430 -3.23 -20.24 -11.23
C ALA A 430 -2.99 -21.63 -10.65
N MET A 431 -1.80 -22.16 -10.91
CA MET A 431 -1.32 -23.41 -10.39
C MET A 431 0.11 -23.27 -9.86
N SER A 432 0.36 -23.80 -8.68
CA SER A 432 1.70 -23.89 -8.09
C SER A 432 2.18 -25.34 -8.04
N ILE A 433 3.46 -25.53 -8.33
CA ILE A 433 4.14 -26.83 -8.29
C ILE A 433 5.38 -26.68 -7.40
N ASN A 434 5.40 -27.42 -6.30
CA ASN A 434 6.52 -27.49 -5.38
C ASN A 434 7.09 -28.90 -5.39
N PRO A 435 8.26 -29.17 -6.03
CA PRO A 435 8.85 -30.47 -6.10
C PRO A 435 9.34 -31.00 -4.75
N ASP A 436 9.67 -30.09 -3.82
CA ASP A 436 10.17 -30.42 -2.48
C ASP A 436 9.01 -30.68 -1.47
N SER A 437 7.77 -30.76 -1.96
CA SER A 437 6.61 -30.85 -1.08
C SER A 437 6.56 -32.23 -0.37
N THR A 438 6.10 -32.22 0.88
CA THR A 438 5.92 -33.45 1.69
C THR A 438 4.87 -34.38 1.06
N ALA A 439 4.90 -35.67 1.41
CA ALA A 439 3.93 -36.67 0.94
C ALA A 439 2.47 -36.23 1.16
N LEU A 440 2.17 -35.55 2.27
CA LEU A 440 0.83 -35.05 2.56
C LEU A 440 0.37 -33.97 1.53
N ARG A 441 1.29 -33.12 1.06
CA ARG A 441 1.00 -32.12 0.03
C ARG A 441 0.93 -32.73 -1.35
N GLN A 442 1.85 -33.67 -1.64
CA GLN A 442 1.84 -34.43 -2.91
C GLN A 442 0.51 -35.15 -3.11
N ALA A 443 -0.06 -35.73 -2.02
CA ALA A 443 -1.38 -36.36 -2.04
C ALA A 443 -2.55 -35.42 -2.37
N GLN A 444 -2.36 -34.07 -2.25
CA GLN A 444 -3.35 -33.06 -2.64
C GLN A 444 -3.23 -32.67 -4.12
N GLY A 445 -2.21 -33.12 -4.83
CA GLY A 445 -1.89 -32.73 -6.19
C GLY A 445 -1.31 -31.31 -6.30
N PRO A 446 -1.21 -30.75 -7.50
CA PRO A 446 -0.75 -29.37 -7.71
C PRO A 446 -1.71 -28.39 -7.02
N GLY A 447 -1.14 -27.30 -6.45
CA GLY A 447 -1.93 -26.27 -5.84
C GLY A 447 -2.69 -25.47 -6.90
N LEU A 448 -4.01 -25.42 -6.79
CA LEU A 448 -4.87 -24.65 -7.71
C LEU A 448 -5.54 -23.49 -6.98
N ALA A 449 -5.63 -22.35 -7.67
CA ALA A 449 -6.36 -21.18 -7.22
C ALA A 449 -7.06 -20.52 -8.40
N GLY A 450 -8.22 -19.90 -8.16
CA GLY A 450 -8.93 -19.19 -9.21
C GLY A 450 -9.86 -18.13 -8.68
N LEU A 451 -10.05 -17.10 -9.49
CA LEU A 451 -11.08 -16.10 -9.29
C LEU A 451 -11.71 -15.69 -10.62
N VAL A 452 -12.97 -15.34 -10.57
CA VAL A 452 -13.73 -14.81 -11.71
C VAL A 452 -14.70 -13.75 -11.23
N GLY A 453 -14.80 -12.66 -11.99
CA GLY A 453 -15.70 -11.56 -11.67
C GLY A 453 -16.37 -11.00 -12.92
N ILE A 454 -17.54 -10.39 -12.68
CA ILE A 454 -18.28 -9.63 -13.66
C ILE A 454 -18.69 -8.28 -13.05
N THR A 455 -18.46 -7.21 -13.80
CA THR A 455 -19.02 -5.88 -13.50
C THR A 455 -20.02 -5.53 -14.59
N VAL A 456 -21.21 -5.12 -14.18
CA VAL A 456 -22.29 -4.68 -15.08
C VAL A 456 -22.61 -3.23 -14.79
N LYS A 457 -22.66 -2.40 -15.83
CA LYS A 457 -23.02 -0.98 -15.78
C LYS A 457 -24.38 -0.76 -16.47
N PRO A 458 -25.53 -1.03 -15.81
CA PRO A 458 -26.85 -0.92 -16.43
C PRO A 458 -27.16 0.50 -16.89
N ALA A 459 -26.66 1.50 -16.13
CA ALA A 459 -26.78 2.92 -16.42
C ALA A 459 -25.47 3.65 -16.14
N GLY A 460 -25.29 4.85 -16.68
CA GLY A 460 -24.08 5.65 -16.49
C GLY A 460 -23.71 5.88 -15.01
N TYR A 461 -24.71 5.93 -14.15
CA TYR A 461 -24.62 6.22 -12.73
C TYR A 461 -24.61 4.98 -11.80
N LEU A 462 -24.59 3.74 -12.35
CA LEU A 462 -24.77 2.54 -11.56
C LEU A 462 -23.87 1.39 -12.05
N ASN A 463 -23.05 0.85 -11.15
CA ASN A 463 -22.23 -0.33 -11.37
C ASN A 463 -22.55 -1.42 -10.35
N PHE A 464 -22.64 -2.66 -10.80
CA PHE A 464 -22.71 -3.86 -9.98
C PHE A 464 -21.53 -4.77 -10.27
N THR A 465 -20.85 -5.24 -9.23
CA THR A 465 -19.75 -6.20 -9.36
C THR A 465 -20.04 -7.44 -8.55
N VAL A 466 -19.90 -8.60 -9.19
CA VAL A 466 -19.95 -9.91 -8.53
C VAL A 466 -18.63 -10.60 -8.79
N MET A 467 -18.01 -11.17 -7.76
CA MET A 467 -16.79 -11.93 -7.90
C MET A 467 -16.82 -13.16 -7.00
N TYR A 468 -16.40 -14.29 -7.56
CA TYR A 468 -16.16 -15.53 -6.84
C TYR A 468 -14.67 -15.84 -6.81
N ARG A 469 -14.17 -16.34 -5.67
CA ARG A 469 -12.80 -16.81 -5.50
C ARG A 469 -12.75 -18.15 -4.79
N ASP A 470 -11.85 -19.03 -5.22
CA ASP A 470 -11.54 -20.29 -4.57
C ASP A 470 -10.02 -20.55 -4.68
N TYR A 471 -9.32 -20.40 -3.56
CA TYR A 471 -7.88 -20.61 -3.47
C TYR A 471 -7.65 -21.88 -2.67
N GLY A 472 -7.15 -22.90 -3.33
CA GLY A 472 -6.89 -24.19 -2.72
C GLY A 472 -5.90 -24.10 -1.56
N LYS A 473 -6.05 -24.97 -0.56
CA LYS A 473 -5.12 -25.03 0.58
C LYS A 473 -3.69 -25.45 0.20
N ALA A 474 -3.53 -26.18 -0.91
CA ALA A 474 -2.24 -26.57 -1.45
C ALA A 474 -1.62 -25.54 -2.40
N TYR A 475 -2.35 -24.49 -2.78
CA TYR A 475 -1.81 -23.40 -3.60
C TYR A 475 -0.77 -22.62 -2.80
N GLN A 476 0.40 -22.41 -3.40
CA GLN A 476 1.55 -21.73 -2.79
C GLN A 476 2.03 -20.66 -3.75
N SER A 477 2.28 -19.45 -3.29
CA SER A 477 2.96 -18.42 -4.06
C SER A 477 3.64 -17.43 -3.11
N LEU A 478 4.86 -17.03 -3.47
CA LEU A 478 5.64 -16.00 -2.75
C LEU A 478 5.30 -14.59 -3.24
N TYR A 479 4.65 -14.45 -4.38
CA TYR A 479 4.38 -13.18 -5.05
C TYR A 479 2.92 -13.04 -5.49
N SER A 480 1.99 -13.75 -4.87
CA SER A 480 0.56 -13.52 -5.11
C SER A 480 0.03 -12.39 -4.23
N ASN A 481 -0.79 -11.53 -4.81
CA ASN A 481 -1.49 -10.46 -4.10
C ASN A 481 -2.88 -10.25 -4.72
N ALA A 482 -3.64 -11.34 -4.91
CA ALA A 482 -4.99 -11.30 -5.44
C ALA A 482 -6.01 -10.79 -4.40
N PHE A 483 -7.24 -10.49 -4.84
CA PHE A 483 -8.30 -10.09 -3.93
C PHE A 483 -8.61 -11.19 -2.90
N GLY A 484 -8.53 -10.87 -1.61
CA GLY A 484 -8.77 -11.85 -0.54
C GLY A 484 -8.91 -11.22 0.83
N GLU A 485 -9.10 -12.10 1.81
CA GLU A 485 -9.04 -11.77 3.22
C GLU A 485 -7.75 -12.35 3.82
N GLY A 486 -6.95 -11.51 4.46
CA GLY A 486 -5.62 -11.89 4.98
C GLY A 486 -4.49 -11.73 3.96
N SER A 487 -3.26 -11.98 4.41
CA SER A 487 -2.02 -11.72 3.65
C SER A 487 -1.67 -12.78 2.60
N ARG A 488 -2.33 -13.95 2.60
CA ARG A 488 -2.03 -15.07 1.69
C ARG A 488 -3.25 -15.47 0.87
N ASN A 489 -3.06 -15.65 -0.44
CA ASN A 489 -4.07 -16.18 -1.35
C ASN A 489 -4.08 -17.73 -1.30
N GLN A 490 -4.34 -18.30 -0.13
CA GLN A 490 -4.26 -19.75 0.13
C GLN A 490 -5.38 -20.19 1.07
N GLY A 491 -5.98 -21.34 0.81
CA GLY A 491 -6.99 -21.94 1.69
C GLY A 491 -8.23 -21.07 1.91
N GLN A 492 -8.63 -20.29 0.93
CA GLN A 492 -9.71 -19.32 1.06
C GLN A 492 -10.70 -19.43 -0.10
N ARG A 493 -11.98 -19.28 0.22
CA ARG A 493 -13.08 -19.24 -0.75
C ARG A 493 -14.02 -18.09 -0.36
N GLY A 494 -14.65 -17.42 -1.36
CA GLY A 494 -15.53 -16.32 -1.02
C GLY A 494 -16.31 -15.76 -2.22
N VAL A 495 -17.36 -15.00 -1.89
CA VAL A 495 -18.20 -14.26 -2.83
C VAL A 495 -18.21 -12.79 -2.41
N TYR A 496 -17.92 -11.93 -3.36
CA TYR A 496 -18.00 -10.49 -3.22
C TYR A 496 -19.12 -9.93 -4.09
N LEU A 497 -19.93 -9.04 -3.52
CA LEU A 497 -20.97 -8.28 -4.19
C LEU A 497 -20.72 -6.80 -3.92
N GLY A 498 -20.50 -5.99 -4.95
CA GLY A 498 -20.25 -4.55 -4.84
C GLY A 498 -21.23 -3.73 -5.66
N VAL A 499 -21.59 -2.56 -5.17
CA VAL A 499 -22.46 -1.57 -5.82
C VAL A 499 -21.82 -0.20 -5.71
N GLU A 500 -21.69 0.47 -6.85
CA GLU A 500 -21.36 1.90 -6.93
C GLU A 500 -22.52 2.61 -7.61
N ALA A 501 -23.03 3.68 -7.01
CA ALA A 501 -24.12 4.45 -7.57
C ALA A 501 -23.95 5.95 -7.33
N ALA A 502 -24.36 6.75 -8.32
CA ALA A 502 -24.57 8.19 -8.21
C ALA A 502 -26.07 8.51 -8.40
N PRO A 503 -26.91 8.24 -7.37
CA PRO A 503 -28.39 8.26 -7.52
C PRO A 503 -28.94 9.65 -7.81
N ALA A 504 -28.20 10.69 -7.49
CA ALA A 504 -28.52 12.08 -7.78
C ALA A 504 -27.24 12.90 -7.97
N PRO A 505 -27.28 14.08 -8.59
CA PRO A 505 -26.12 14.96 -8.69
C PRO A 505 -25.47 15.19 -7.32
N TYR A 506 -24.14 15.10 -7.28
CA TYR A 506 -23.33 15.31 -6.06
C TYR A 506 -23.48 14.23 -4.97
N TRP A 507 -24.24 13.14 -5.22
CA TRP A 507 -24.34 11.99 -4.32
C TRP A 507 -23.58 10.80 -4.89
N ASN A 508 -22.75 10.17 -4.06
CA ASN A 508 -22.08 8.92 -4.37
C ASN A 508 -22.32 7.91 -3.27
N LEU A 509 -22.69 6.71 -3.68
CA LEU A 509 -22.90 5.57 -2.82
C LEU A 509 -21.96 4.45 -3.23
N LEU A 510 -21.24 3.89 -2.27
CA LEU A 510 -20.42 2.70 -2.41
C LEU A 510 -20.84 1.70 -1.34
N ALA A 511 -21.24 0.52 -1.75
CA ALA A 511 -21.60 -0.56 -0.83
C ALA A 511 -20.99 -1.88 -1.29
N TYR A 512 -20.60 -2.73 -0.34
CA TYR A 512 -20.25 -4.11 -0.64
C TYR A 512 -20.60 -5.08 0.48
N VAL A 513 -20.71 -6.34 0.07
CA VAL A 513 -20.79 -7.51 0.94
C VAL A 513 -19.71 -8.49 0.47
N ASP A 514 -18.83 -8.90 1.36
CA ASP A 514 -17.85 -9.97 1.12
C ASP A 514 -18.09 -11.09 2.13
N GLN A 515 -18.47 -12.26 1.64
CA GLN A 515 -18.59 -13.47 2.45
C GLN A 515 -17.42 -14.38 2.13
N PHE A 516 -16.69 -14.83 3.16
CA PHE A 516 -15.50 -15.64 2.99
C PHE A 516 -15.41 -16.78 4.00
N GLN A 517 -14.68 -17.80 3.60
CA GLN A 517 -14.38 -18.97 4.40
C GLN A 517 -12.91 -19.34 4.22
N PHE A 518 -12.23 -19.61 5.33
CA PHE A 518 -10.94 -20.31 5.32
C PHE A 518 -11.19 -21.82 5.39
N THR A 519 -10.72 -22.54 4.38
CA THR A 519 -10.92 -23.98 4.24
C THR A 519 -9.93 -24.81 5.08
N TRP A 520 -8.97 -24.12 5.68
CA TRP A 520 -7.96 -24.68 6.58
C TRP A 520 -7.79 -23.77 7.80
N LEU A 521 -7.01 -24.23 8.78
CA LEU A 521 -6.64 -23.49 9.97
C LEU A 521 -5.83 -22.24 9.62
N THR A 522 -5.90 -21.24 10.48
CA THR A 522 -5.04 -20.03 10.43
C THR A 522 -4.24 -19.94 11.72
N SER A 523 -3.28 -19.03 11.81
CA SER A 523 -2.49 -18.81 13.02
C SER A 523 -3.34 -18.44 14.26
N GLN A 524 -4.54 -17.91 14.05
CA GLN A 524 -5.45 -17.46 15.10
C GLN A 524 -6.64 -18.40 15.34
N VAL A 525 -6.86 -19.39 14.45
CA VAL A 525 -8.06 -20.26 14.50
C VAL A 525 -7.70 -21.70 14.21
N ASN A 526 -7.89 -22.57 15.19
CA ASN A 526 -7.57 -24.00 15.13
C ASN A 526 -8.62 -24.85 14.41
N ALA A 527 -9.46 -24.26 13.57
CA ALA A 527 -10.45 -24.93 12.74
C ALA A 527 -10.69 -24.13 11.45
N PRO A 528 -11.28 -24.76 10.40
CA PRO A 528 -11.85 -24.00 9.28
C PRO A 528 -12.79 -22.91 9.79
N SER A 529 -12.67 -21.71 9.26
CA SER A 529 -13.38 -20.54 9.78
C SER A 529 -14.09 -19.77 8.68
N ARG A 530 -15.01 -18.90 9.06
CA ARG A 530 -15.79 -18.08 8.13
C ARG A 530 -15.97 -16.67 8.67
N GLY A 531 -16.28 -15.75 7.77
CA GLY A 531 -16.58 -14.39 8.13
C GLY A 531 -17.31 -13.64 7.04
N HIS A 532 -17.67 -12.41 7.35
CA HIS A 532 -18.29 -11.50 6.40
C HIS A 532 -17.86 -10.05 6.69
N ASP A 533 -17.90 -9.23 5.66
CA ASP A 533 -17.56 -7.82 5.72
C ASP A 533 -18.64 -7.03 4.96
N TYR A 534 -19.38 -6.18 5.67
CA TYR A 534 -20.39 -5.27 5.14
C TYR A 534 -19.86 -3.86 5.18
N TYR A 535 -19.99 -3.17 4.09
CA TYR A 535 -19.51 -1.80 3.97
C TYR A 535 -20.55 -0.94 3.24
N LEU A 536 -20.79 0.25 3.76
CA LEU A 536 -21.62 1.27 3.12
C LEU A 536 -20.96 2.63 3.32
N ARG A 537 -20.81 3.37 2.24
CA ARG A 537 -20.40 4.76 2.27
C ARG A 537 -21.33 5.60 1.42
N VAL A 538 -21.79 6.69 1.98
CA VAL A 538 -22.57 7.72 1.32
C VAL A 538 -21.81 9.01 1.37
N SER A 539 -21.45 9.57 0.22
CA SER A 539 -20.74 10.83 0.08
C SER A 539 -21.63 11.87 -0.58
N HIS A 540 -21.55 13.10 -0.12
CA HIS A 540 -22.29 14.22 -0.69
C HIS A 540 -21.42 15.46 -0.79
N SER A 541 -21.44 16.11 -1.96
CA SER A 541 -20.81 17.40 -2.21
C SER A 541 -21.86 18.48 -2.14
N PHE A 542 -21.95 19.21 -1.01
CA PHE A 542 -22.94 20.29 -0.81
C PHE A 542 -22.72 21.45 -1.79
N ASN A 543 -21.47 21.69 -2.12
CA ASN A 543 -21.00 22.67 -3.11
C ASN A 543 -19.54 22.33 -3.47
N ARG A 544 -18.92 23.11 -4.36
CA ARG A 544 -17.50 22.92 -4.78
C ARG A 544 -16.50 23.00 -3.63
N ASN A 545 -16.86 23.57 -2.49
CA ASN A 545 -15.96 23.80 -1.34
C ASN A 545 -16.29 22.96 -0.11
N THR A 546 -17.39 22.17 -0.13
CA THR A 546 -17.86 21.44 1.05
C THR A 546 -18.27 20.04 0.64
N ASN A 547 -17.55 19.03 1.16
CA ASN A 547 -17.79 17.63 0.95
C ASN A 547 -17.96 16.92 2.30
N ALA A 548 -18.89 15.97 2.38
CA ALA A 548 -19.02 15.14 3.56
C ALA A 548 -19.29 13.68 3.15
N TYR A 549 -18.95 12.76 4.04
CA TYR A 549 -19.36 11.36 3.91
C TYR A 549 -19.72 10.74 5.26
N LEU A 550 -20.60 9.76 5.19
CA LEU A 550 -20.90 8.82 6.25
C LEU A 550 -20.48 7.42 5.78
N GLN A 551 -19.69 6.74 6.62
CA GLN A 551 -19.23 5.37 6.38
C GLN A 551 -19.69 4.46 7.51
N LEU A 552 -20.24 3.32 7.13
CA LEU A 552 -20.64 2.25 8.04
C LEU A 552 -19.90 0.97 7.63
N ARG A 553 -19.30 0.26 8.59
CA ARG A 553 -18.67 -1.03 8.36
C ARG A 553 -19.02 -2.00 9.48
N SER A 554 -19.27 -3.26 9.12
CA SER A 554 -19.43 -4.36 10.06
C SER A 554 -18.64 -5.56 9.55
N LYS A 555 -17.58 -5.93 10.26
CA LYS A 555 -16.71 -7.05 9.89
C LYS A 555 -16.73 -8.11 11.00
N THR A 556 -17.13 -9.31 10.63
CA THR A 556 -17.17 -10.48 11.52
C THR A 556 -16.16 -11.52 11.03
N LYS A 557 -15.34 -12.00 11.97
CA LYS A 557 -14.37 -13.09 11.76
C LYS A 557 -14.42 -14.06 12.94
N MET A 558 -13.67 -15.15 12.83
CA MET A 558 -13.47 -16.09 13.94
C MET A 558 -12.06 -15.97 14.50
N LYS A 559 -11.91 -16.22 15.78
CA LYS A 559 -10.65 -16.42 16.50
C LYS A 559 -10.81 -17.54 17.53
N ASN A 560 -9.72 -18.08 18.03
CA ASN A 560 -9.78 -18.99 19.17
C ASN A 560 -10.26 -18.25 20.43
N SER A 561 -11.06 -18.92 21.26
CA SER A 561 -11.45 -18.39 22.56
C SER A 561 -10.23 -18.21 23.46
N THR A 562 -10.27 -17.22 24.34
CA THR A 562 -9.21 -16.96 25.33
C THR A 562 -9.63 -17.36 26.75
N ASP A 563 -10.77 -18.04 26.91
CA ASP A 563 -11.25 -18.49 28.19
C ASP A 563 -10.32 -19.57 28.76
N GLY A 564 -9.46 -19.17 29.69
CA GLY A 564 -8.32 -19.95 30.21
C GLY A 564 -8.69 -21.17 31.07
N GLN A 565 -9.95 -21.61 31.05
CA GLN A 565 -10.41 -22.78 31.82
C GLN A 565 -10.47 -24.08 31.01
N VAL A 566 -10.20 -24.07 29.71
CA VAL A 566 -10.37 -25.24 28.89
C VAL A 566 -9.07 -25.58 28.16
N PHE A 567 -8.62 -26.84 28.25
CA PHE A 567 -7.49 -27.40 27.49
C PHE A 567 -7.71 -27.43 25.95
N SER A 568 -8.84 -26.93 25.45
CA SER A 568 -9.16 -26.83 24.04
C SER A 568 -9.66 -25.44 23.66
N TYR A 569 -8.86 -24.73 22.87
CA TYR A 569 -9.32 -23.51 22.23
C TYR A 569 -10.37 -23.84 21.17
N TYR A 570 -11.57 -23.27 21.28
CA TYR A 570 -12.62 -23.40 20.28
C TYR A 570 -12.83 -22.08 19.52
N PRO A 571 -13.19 -22.12 18.24
CA PRO A 571 -13.42 -20.92 17.45
C PRO A 571 -14.68 -20.18 17.90
N ILE A 572 -14.55 -18.88 18.11
CA ILE A 572 -15.64 -17.96 18.45
C ILE A 572 -15.71 -16.84 17.43
N PHE A 573 -16.90 -16.29 17.22
CA PHE A 573 -17.06 -15.09 16.42
C PHE A 573 -16.69 -13.84 17.21
N TYR A 574 -16.06 -12.91 16.50
CA TYR A 574 -15.94 -11.53 16.93
C TYR A 574 -16.39 -10.59 15.80
N THR A 575 -16.96 -9.48 16.18
CA THR A 575 -17.43 -8.45 15.24
C THR A 575 -16.87 -7.09 15.62
N LYS A 576 -16.35 -6.39 14.63
CA LYS A 576 -15.99 -4.98 14.74
C LYS A 576 -16.94 -4.16 13.87
N ASN A 577 -17.71 -3.28 14.49
CA ASN A 577 -18.56 -2.30 13.83
C ASN A 577 -17.91 -0.94 13.90
N SER A 578 -17.98 -0.16 12.82
CA SER A 578 -17.51 1.23 12.82
C SER A 578 -18.50 2.16 12.11
N VAL A 579 -18.61 3.36 12.64
CA VAL A 579 -19.36 4.47 12.06
C VAL A 579 -18.43 5.66 11.99
N ARG A 580 -18.17 6.17 10.78
CA ARG A 580 -17.29 7.32 10.56
C ARG A 580 -18.05 8.41 9.82
N PHE A 581 -17.98 9.61 10.33
CA PHE A 581 -18.43 10.82 9.66
C PHE A 581 -17.25 11.74 9.41
N ASN A 582 -17.18 12.28 8.21
CA ASN A 582 -16.15 13.27 7.85
C ASN A 582 -16.79 14.40 7.05
N ILE A 583 -16.37 15.64 7.34
CA ILE A 583 -16.73 16.80 6.58
C ILE A 583 -15.48 17.68 6.35
N SER A 584 -15.29 18.13 5.11
CA SER A 584 -14.22 19.06 4.72
C SER A 584 -14.84 20.26 4.04
N TYR A 585 -14.39 21.46 4.41
CA TYR A 585 -14.93 22.71 3.88
C TYR A 585 -13.89 23.82 3.84
N LYS A 586 -14.00 24.72 2.84
CA LYS A 586 -13.15 25.92 2.72
C LYS A 586 -13.73 27.08 3.52
N ILE A 587 -12.84 27.79 4.19
CA ILE A 587 -13.15 29.03 4.93
C ILE A 587 -12.41 30.18 4.25
N GLY A 588 -13.12 30.98 3.48
CA GLY A 588 -12.50 32.00 2.65
C GLY A 588 -11.66 31.38 1.51
N ARG A 589 -10.57 32.06 1.13
CA ARG A 589 -9.68 31.61 0.03
C ARG A 589 -8.56 30.67 0.49
N ASP A 590 -8.02 30.93 1.68
CA ASP A 590 -6.73 30.38 2.11
C ASP A 590 -6.87 29.25 3.13
N PHE A 591 -8.02 29.08 3.76
CA PHE A 591 -8.22 28.08 4.81
C PHE A 591 -9.11 26.93 4.35
N THR A 592 -8.70 25.73 4.69
CA THR A 592 -9.54 24.52 4.61
C THR A 592 -9.65 23.92 6.02
N ALA A 593 -10.85 23.60 6.43
CA ALA A 593 -11.09 22.89 7.69
C ALA A 593 -11.70 21.52 7.43
N GLY A 594 -11.35 20.55 8.26
CA GLY A 594 -11.89 19.20 8.23
C GLY A 594 -12.26 18.75 9.63
N ASN A 595 -13.38 18.05 9.78
CA ASN A 595 -13.80 17.43 11.02
C ASN A 595 -14.10 15.96 10.75
N LYS A 596 -13.55 15.07 11.57
CA LYS A 596 -13.81 13.64 11.50
C LYS A 596 -14.25 13.16 12.88
N ALA A 597 -15.31 12.37 12.91
CA ALA A 597 -15.78 11.65 14.10
C ALA A 597 -15.91 10.18 13.75
N GLU A 598 -15.42 9.31 14.60
CA GLU A 598 -15.53 7.86 14.44
C GLU A 598 -15.90 7.19 15.75
N TYR A 599 -16.77 6.20 15.65
CA TYR A 599 -17.11 5.27 16.71
C TYR A 599 -16.80 3.85 16.23
N ALA A 600 -16.06 3.09 17.02
CA ALA A 600 -15.77 1.68 16.83
C ALA A 600 -16.33 0.86 17.98
N HIS A 601 -16.90 -0.29 17.67
CA HIS A 601 -17.44 -1.22 18.65
C HIS A 601 -16.96 -2.63 18.32
N TYR A 602 -16.20 -3.23 19.21
CA TYR A 602 -15.75 -4.61 19.12
C TYR A 602 -16.48 -5.46 20.15
N HIS A 603 -17.00 -6.60 19.74
CA HIS A 603 -17.57 -7.60 20.65
C HIS A 603 -17.27 -9.02 20.15
N ASN A 604 -17.21 -9.96 21.07
CA ASN A 604 -17.04 -11.38 20.79
C ASN A 604 -17.95 -12.25 21.67
N GLU A 605 -18.01 -13.54 21.36
CA GLU A 605 -18.83 -14.51 22.09
C GLU A 605 -18.31 -14.81 23.50
N ASP A 606 -17.05 -14.51 23.84
CA ASP A 606 -16.49 -14.61 25.21
C ASP A 606 -16.96 -13.47 26.13
N GLY A 607 -17.83 -12.57 25.64
CA GLY A 607 -18.36 -11.43 26.39
C GLY A 607 -17.47 -10.19 26.38
N THR A 608 -16.35 -10.18 25.63
CA THR A 608 -15.56 -8.96 25.42
C THR A 608 -16.41 -7.93 24.67
N ASN A 609 -16.48 -6.72 25.21
CA ASN A 609 -17.27 -5.61 24.66
C ASN A 609 -16.48 -4.31 24.83
N GLU A 610 -15.91 -3.80 23.75
CA GLU A 610 -15.01 -2.66 23.74
C GLU A 610 -15.51 -1.57 22.81
N HIS A 611 -15.32 -0.33 23.22
CA HIS A 611 -15.74 0.85 22.47
C HIS A 611 -14.55 1.75 22.21
N GLY A 612 -14.52 2.31 21.01
CA GLY A 612 -13.52 3.31 20.59
C GLY A 612 -14.21 4.57 20.08
N TYR A 613 -13.68 5.72 20.45
CA TYR A 613 -14.16 7.04 20.04
C TYR A 613 -12.98 7.85 19.51
N TYR A 614 -13.20 8.52 18.40
CA TYR A 614 -12.23 9.43 17.82
C TYR A 614 -12.91 10.69 17.32
N LEU A 615 -12.31 11.83 17.61
CA LEU A 615 -12.75 13.12 17.12
C LEU A 615 -11.54 13.94 16.75
N CYS A 616 -11.49 14.48 15.53
CA CYS A 616 -10.42 15.40 15.18
C CYS A 616 -10.90 16.60 14.37
N GLN A 617 -10.10 17.66 14.44
CA GLN A 617 -10.20 18.83 13.62
C GLN A 617 -8.87 19.09 12.91
N ASP A 618 -8.93 19.24 11.61
CA ASP A 618 -7.86 19.73 10.75
C ASP A 618 -8.10 21.17 10.37
N ILE A 619 -7.04 21.94 10.34
CA ILE A 619 -7.01 23.30 9.79
C ILE A 619 -5.79 23.40 8.89
N ALA A 620 -6.01 23.63 7.61
CA ALA A 620 -4.95 23.89 6.64
C ALA A 620 -5.01 25.34 6.19
N TYR A 621 -3.90 26.05 6.30
CA TYR A 621 -3.68 27.38 5.77
C TYR A 621 -2.80 27.26 4.52
N LYS A 622 -3.36 27.55 3.33
CA LYS A 622 -2.70 27.41 2.03
C LYS A 622 -2.98 28.65 1.18
N PRO A 623 -2.32 29.78 1.46
CA PRO A 623 -2.51 31.01 0.70
C PRO A 623 -2.02 30.83 -0.75
N GLU A 624 -2.84 31.27 -1.72
CA GLU A 624 -2.57 31.07 -3.17
C GLU A 624 -1.28 31.78 -3.63
N GLU A 625 -1.01 32.97 -3.08
CA GLU A 625 0.11 33.81 -3.50
C GLU A 625 1.39 33.64 -2.66
N LYS A 626 1.38 32.79 -1.64
CA LYS A 626 2.51 32.62 -0.73
C LYS A 626 3.22 31.28 -0.94
N PRO A 627 4.54 31.24 -0.83
CA PRO A 627 5.31 30.01 -1.04
C PRO A 627 5.29 29.07 0.15
N TYR A 628 4.36 29.20 1.09
CA TYR A 628 4.28 28.36 2.28
C TYR A 628 2.85 27.91 2.56
N SER A 629 2.74 26.78 3.26
CA SER A 629 1.48 26.31 3.83
C SER A 629 1.72 25.67 5.19
N LEU A 630 0.66 25.69 6.02
CA LEU A 630 0.65 25.09 7.35
C LEU A 630 -0.58 24.20 7.48
N THR A 631 -0.42 23.04 8.08
CA THR A 631 -1.53 22.15 8.42
C THR A 631 -1.41 21.77 9.90
N PHE A 632 -2.48 21.98 10.63
CA PHE A 632 -2.58 21.64 12.05
C PHE A 632 -3.71 20.66 12.26
N ARG A 633 -3.48 19.64 13.11
CA ARG A 633 -4.52 18.74 13.61
C ARG A 633 -4.52 18.74 15.13
N TYR A 634 -5.73 18.72 15.69
CA TYR A 634 -6.00 18.35 17.05
C TYR A 634 -6.98 17.17 17.06
N ALA A 635 -6.62 16.10 17.74
CA ALA A 635 -7.43 14.89 17.81
C ALA A 635 -7.55 14.38 19.25
N LEU A 636 -8.73 13.86 19.58
CA LEU A 636 -9.04 13.17 20.84
C LEU A 636 -9.42 11.72 20.52
N PHE A 637 -8.94 10.80 21.32
CA PHE A 637 -9.31 9.39 21.22
C PHE A 637 -9.51 8.76 22.59
N ASP A 638 -10.45 7.81 22.65
CA ASP A 638 -10.73 6.99 23.81
C ASP A 638 -11.16 5.60 23.32
N ALA A 639 -10.21 4.68 23.19
CA ALA A 639 -10.41 3.30 22.78
C ALA A 639 -9.74 2.41 23.81
N LYS A 640 -10.52 1.85 24.71
CA LYS A 640 -10.04 1.19 25.94
C LYS A 640 -8.96 0.15 25.69
N ASP A 641 -9.12 -0.65 24.65
CA ASP A 641 -8.23 -1.74 24.27
C ASP A 641 -7.90 -1.74 22.78
N TYR A 642 -6.92 -2.55 22.41
CA TYR A 642 -6.39 -2.62 21.04
C TYR A 642 -7.42 -3.11 20.00
N ASN A 643 -8.44 -3.91 20.40
CA ASN A 643 -9.44 -4.42 19.47
C ASN A 643 -10.35 -3.31 18.92
N ALA A 644 -10.65 -2.28 19.75
CA ALA A 644 -11.45 -1.12 19.35
C ALA A 644 -10.61 0.04 18.76
N ARG A 645 -9.31 -0.20 18.45
CA ARG A 645 -8.42 0.81 17.86
C ARG A 645 -9.00 1.46 16.62
N ILE A 646 -8.68 2.72 16.41
CA ILE A 646 -9.10 3.51 15.25
C ILE A 646 -7.87 3.90 14.45
N TYR A 647 -7.93 3.70 13.15
CA TYR A 647 -6.90 4.13 12.21
C TYR A 647 -7.29 5.46 11.59
N ALA A 648 -6.45 6.45 11.74
CA ALA A 648 -6.69 7.78 11.20
C ALA A 648 -5.50 8.26 10.38
N TYR A 649 -5.74 8.54 9.11
CA TYR A 649 -4.74 9.18 8.25
C TYR A 649 -4.36 10.57 8.78
N GLU A 650 -3.09 10.90 8.73
CA GLU A 650 -2.53 12.21 9.05
C GLU A 650 -1.76 12.75 7.84
N ASN A 651 -1.88 14.06 7.59
CA ASN A 651 -1.03 14.71 6.61
C ASN A 651 0.43 14.62 7.06
N ASP A 652 1.31 14.28 6.13
CA ASP A 652 2.74 14.08 6.39
C ASP A 652 3.61 14.82 5.36
N VAL A 653 4.92 14.70 5.47
CA VAL A 653 5.86 15.20 4.45
C VAL A 653 5.62 14.46 3.13
N LEU A 654 6.11 14.98 2.01
CA LEU A 654 5.89 14.37 0.71
C LEU A 654 6.54 12.96 0.68
N TYR A 655 5.98 12.00 -0.04
CA TYR A 655 6.42 10.60 -0.06
C TYR A 655 6.38 9.86 1.30
N SER A 656 5.62 10.37 2.28
CA SER A 656 5.40 9.69 3.56
C SER A 656 3.93 9.70 3.93
N PHE A 657 3.48 8.60 4.53
CA PHE A 657 2.15 8.53 5.15
C PHE A 657 2.26 8.26 6.64
N SER A 658 1.31 8.78 7.38
CA SER A 658 1.12 8.45 8.78
C SER A 658 -0.34 8.01 8.99
N VAL A 659 -0.52 6.76 9.39
CA VAL A 659 -1.84 6.21 9.75
C VAL A 659 -1.73 5.52 11.12
N PRO A 660 -1.58 6.29 12.20
CA PRO A 660 -1.42 5.72 13.53
C PRO A 660 -2.65 4.90 13.94
N ALA A 661 -2.40 3.75 14.58
CA ALA A 661 -3.40 3.00 15.32
C ALA A 661 -3.61 3.68 16.69
N LEU A 662 -4.74 4.34 16.87
CA LEU A 662 -5.07 5.07 18.08
C LEU A 662 -5.86 4.16 19.03
N TYR A 663 -5.28 3.84 20.20
CA TYR A 663 -5.89 3.05 21.28
C TYR A 663 -5.44 3.56 22.64
N GLY A 664 -6.16 3.24 23.70
CA GLY A 664 -6.03 3.89 24.99
C GLY A 664 -6.80 5.20 25.00
N LYS A 665 -6.51 6.08 25.93
CA LYS A 665 -7.15 7.38 26.10
C LYS A 665 -6.14 8.50 26.01
N GLY A 666 -6.39 9.45 25.12
CA GLY A 666 -5.43 10.54 24.94
C GLY A 666 -5.81 11.56 23.90
N MET A 667 -4.81 12.36 23.56
CA MET A 667 -4.89 13.35 22.49
C MET A 667 -3.67 13.25 21.58
N ARG A 668 -3.86 13.61 20.31
CA ARG A 668 -2.79 13.73 19.35
C ARG A 668 -2.86 15.07 18.63
N ILE A 669 -1.72 15.73 18.55
CA ILE A 669 -1.58 17.05 17.92
C ILE A 669 -0.44 16.96 16.91
N TYR A 670 -0.60 17.51 15.73
CA TYR A 670 0.54 17.74 14.85
C TYR A 670 0.48 19.09 14.14
N LEU A 671 1.65 19.57 13.77
CA LEU A 671 1.86 20.72 12.90
C LEU A 671 2.78 20.28 11.74
N LEU A 672 2.32 20.51 10.52
CA LEU A 672 3.07 20.32 9.28
C LEU A 672 3.24 21.65 8.58
N GLY A 673 4.48 22.06 8.35
CA GLY A 673 4.87 23.22 7.56
C GLY A 673 5.49 22.81 6.23
N LYS A 674 5.18 23.57 5.18
CA LYS A 674 5.81 23.47 3.86
C LYS A 674 6.26 24.88 3.44
N VAL A 675 7.47 25.00 2.92
CA VAL A 675 7.99 26.25 2.35
C VAL A 675 8.70 25.95 1.03
N LYS A 676 8.39 26.73 0.00
CA LYS A 676 8.99 26.61 -1.33
C LYS A 676 9.93 27.80 -1.59
N PHE A 677 11.19 27.50 -1.88
CA PHE A 677 12.22 28.50 -2.19
C PHE A 677 12.58 28.44 -3.68
N PHE A 678 12.61 29.58 -4.34
CA PHE A 678 13.09 29.76 -5.74
C PHE A 678 12.51 28.75 -6.76
N ASN A 679 11.31 28.25 -6.55
CA ASN A 679 10.67 27.21 -7.36
C ASN A 679 11.44 25.88 -7.46
N ALA A 680 12.64 25.80 -6.93
CA ALA A 680 13.52 24.65 -7.03
C ALA A 680 13.58 23.80 -5.73
N LEU A 681 13.64 24.45 -4.56
CA LEU A 681 13.77 23.79 -3.27
C LEU A 681 12.45 23.88 -2.49
N THR A 682 11.96 22.75 -2.05
CA THR A 682 10.81 22.67 -1.13
C THR A 682 11.26 22.00 0.18
N LEU A 683 10.97 22.65 1.29
CA LEU A 683 11.21 22.12 2.63
C LEU A 683 9.88 21.79 3.30
N TYR A 684 9.85 20.62 3.95
CA TYR A 684 8.75 20.21 4.82
C TYR A 684 9.30 19.98 6.22
N ALA A 685 8.52 20.32 7.23
CA ALA A 685 8.81 19.98 8.61
C ALA A 685 7.51 19.63 9.31
N ARG A 686 7.49 18.47 9.97
CA ARG A 686 6.36 17.98 10.75
C ARG A 686 6.79 17.63 12.15
N ILE A 687 6.03 18.07 13.12
CA ILE A 687 6.13 17.63 14.52
C ILE A 687 4.77 17.11 14.95
N GLY A 688 4.72 15.88 15.44
CA GLY A 688 3.52 15.24 15.97
C GLY A 688 3.74 14.79 17.40
N ARG A 689 2.73 14.97 18.27
CA ARG A 689 2.80 14.53 19.66
C ARG A 689 1.52 13.83 20.08
N THR A 690 1.66 12.60 20.56
CA THR A 690 0.59 11.86 21.22
C THR A 690 0.79 11.93 22.73
N ILE A 691 -0.27 12.24 23.48
CA ILE A 691 -0.25 12.31 24.95
C ILE A 691 -1.36 11.41 25.44
N TYR A 692 -1.00 10.43 26.27
CA TYR A 692 -1.94 9.51 26.88
C TYR A 692 -2.31 9.99 28.30
N SER A 693 -3.57 9.78 28.68
CA SER A 693 -4.07 10.09 30.03
C SER A 693 -4.32 8.85 30.89
N ASP A 694 -4.19 7.65 30.32
CA ASP A 694 -4.51 6.36 30.93
C ASP A 694 -3.28 5.48 31.20
N ARG A 695 -2.09 5.95 30.84
CA ARG A 695 -0.83 5.19 30.99
C ARG A 695 0.37 6.10 31.14
N ASP A 696 1.41 5.54 31.73
CA ASP A 696 2.73 6.16 31.97
C ASP A 696 3.85 5.48 31.15
N LYS A 697 3.49 4.51 30.28
CA LYS A 697 4.40 3.81 29.38
C LYS A 697 3.77 3.63 28.00
N ILE A 698 4.57 3.80 26.93
CA ILE A 698 4.11 3.69 25.54
C ILE A 698 4.98 2.68 24.82
N GLY A 699 4.34 1.78 24.05
CA GLY A 699 5.03 0.74 23.31
C GLY A 699 5.42 -0.46 24.16
N SER A 700 6.25 -1.34 23.63
CA SER A 700 6.73 -2.53 24.30
C SER A 700 8.12 -2.93 23.79
N GLY A 701 8.85 -3.78 24.54
CA GLY A 701 10.18 -4.24 24.14
C GLY A 701 11.13 -3.08 23.89
N LEU A 702 11.83 -3.10 22.75
CA LEU A 702 12.81 -2.07 22.40
C LEU A 702 12.20 -0.69 22.09
N THR A 703 10.92 -0.64 21.71
CA THR A 703 10.20 0.62 21.43
C THR A 703 9.56 1.25 22.66
N LEU A 704 9.70 0.63 23.84
CA LEU A 704 9.12 1.13 25.09
C LEU A 704 9.69 2.51 25.44
N ILE A 705 8.80 3.45 25.72
CA ILE A 705 9.09 4.80 26.22
C ILE A 705 8.53 4.89 27.63
N GLU A 706 9.39 5.25 28.59
CA GLU A 706 8.99 5.58 29.97
C GLU A 706 8.41 6.99 29.97
N GLY A 707 7.08 7.08 30.01
CA GLY A 707 6.34 8.34 29.93
C GLY A 707 5.01 8.19 29.20
N ASN A 708 4.16 9.20 29.36
CA ASN A 708 2.82 9.22 28.78
C ASN A 708 2.72 9.95 27.45
N HIS A 709 3.84 10.31 26.83
CA HIS A 709 3.85 11.02 25.54
C HIS A 709 4.93 10.48 24.60
N LYS A 710 4.65 10.61 23.30
CA LYS A 710 5.56 10.28 22.21
C LYS A 710 5.52 11.42 21.19
N THR A 711 6.68 11.94 20.83
CA THR A 711 6.85 13.04 19.87
C THR A 711 7.63 12.56 18.66
N ASP A 712 7.07 12.67 17.48
CA ASP A 712 7.68 12.37 16.21
C ASP A 712 8.05 13.66 15.48
N LEU A 713 9.28 13.73 14.98
CA LEU A 713 9.82 14.82 14.17
C LEU A 713 10.20 14.28 12.80
N LYS A 714 9.75 14.95 11.74
CA LYS A 714 10.17 14.68 10.35
C LYS A 714 10.58 15.98 9.67
N VAL A 715 11.68 15.93 8.93
CA VAL A 715 12.13 17.05 8.08
C VAL A 715 12.49 16.49 6.72
N GLU A 716 11.99 17.12 5.66
CA GLU A 716 12.26 16.69 4.29
C GLU A 716 12.63 17.87 3.41
N ALA A 717 13.65 17.70 2.60
CA ALA A 717 14.09 18.64 1.58
C ALA A 717 14.00 18.00 0.19
N ILE A 718 13.33 18.69 -0.73
CA ILE A 718 13.19 18.26 -2.13
C ILE A 718 13.75 19.36 -3.02
N TRP A 719 14.75 18.99 -3.83
CA TRP A 719 15.37 19.89 -4.80
C TRP A 719 15.08 19.40 -6.23
N LYS A 720 14.36 20.20 -7.00
CA LYS A 720 14.04 19.94 -8.42
C LYS A 720 14.95 20.80 -9.31
N LEU A 721 15.65 20.14 -10.25
CA LEU A 721 16.61 20.75 -11.18
C LEU A 721 16.15 20.55 -12.64
#